data_be85166c0a16d9db87fb2cd76ee21b65
#
_entry.id   be85166c0a16d9db87fb2cd76ee21b65
#
_cell.length_a   1.000
_cell.length_b   1.000
_cell.length_c   1.000
_cell.angle_alpha   90.00
_cell.angle_beta   90.00
_cell.angle_gamma   90.00
#
_symmetry.space_group_name_H-M   'P 1'
#
loop_
_entity.id
_entity.type
_entity.pdbx_description
1 polymer ?
#
loop_
_entity_poly.entity_id
_entity_poly.type
_entity_poly.pdbx_seq_one_letter_code
_entity_poly.pdbx_strand_id
1 'polypeptide(L)'
;MNICSKCNKELQDDAQFCDNCGTPITKTEVNAGSNETSTNEKVNAEANEKVNEGSNETSTKAKVNEKSNEASAKAKVNAENNQAPKKKSLIIPILIGVGALVLLLIVAAAAFMMKSGGVGSKKKGVPRALYVKDSQLYVSDLSNKAPLELTSNLASGQDNSEIIEYTNYYMNYSIHFSKNGNTIFYPDKFDGESYTLYCKDITKPKKEAIKIDSGVSGEFPYYVSSDNNTITYVKRNDNTIYQYDMKKKEKTKIDSGLRDFIDFYAEDDGKQILYIKEDGDLYLKKAGKDKEKIDSDVKEIVDFEYKDKKAVGAIYIKDGKLYKKVEGKEKEKIVSDVDDVVSRFKGESFYYVTEGKGSSTVLMDYVEDDMKEQDEAIQEPGAEPEYPSWFSYSTTEEYQKALDDYNTAHDEYIKARDKYQEKVERDSLREELEKEEVSKSTKELYYYDGKEGKKISDNFVSLISRAYTNPVIAFYVDEEEEVEKVKLSEIEYTYDVYEHIEGGFSKSLEKMAIAVGDEVSNTEQEDVDVAEMSKAGDLVYFVADINEAKEKGDLYEIKIKNNKVSDATLYDEDVYSGYLSMYEDGQILYFKDFKDSEGSLYINKKEIDEDVYIYGVRWNYSNKEILYYKDYNQSKDKGSLMIYNGKKSKLIEEDVHDFDILYDGSILYLYDYSTGKYKGELKHYKNGKNKKIDEDVTAIFDYLDYSLAN
;
A
#
# COMPACT_ATOMS: atom_id res chain seq x y z
N MET A 1 -29.08 -21.94 -3.13
CA MET A 1 -28.29 -20.70 -2.98
C MET A 1 -27.05 -20.81 -3.83
N ASN A 2 -26.84 -19.88 -4.72
CA ASN A 2 -25.64 -19.84 -5.56
C ASN A 2 -24.62 -18.93 -4.87
N ILE A 3 -23.41 -19.42 -4.65
CA ILE A 3 -22.31 -18.68 -4.02
C ILE A 3 -21.26 -18.35 -5.07
N CYS A 4 -20.74 -17.14 -5.07
CA CYS A 4 -19.65 -16.73 -5.98
C CYS A 4 -18.37 -17.51 -5.67
N SER A 5 -17.83 -18.21 -6.66
CA SER A 5 -16.62 -19.02 -6.51
C SER A 5 -15.34 -18.22 -6.22
N LYS A 6 -15.37 -16.88 -6.37
CA LYS A 6 -14.22 -16.02 -6.15
C LYS A 6 -14.23 -15.28 -4.81
N CYS A 7 -15.41 -14.89 -4.32
CA CYS A 7 -15.50 -14.06 -3.11
C CYS A 7 -16.50 -14.61 -2.07
N ASN A 8 -17.01 -15.81 -2.24
CA ASN A 8 -17.97 -16.51 -1.38
C ASN A 8 -19.29 -15.76 -1.07
N LYS A 9 -19.58 -14.67 -1.76
CA LYS A 9 -20.83 -13.93 -1.57
C LYS A 9 -22.03 -14.69 -2.14
N GLU A 10 -23.13 -14.69 -1.43
CA GLU A 10 -24.41 -15.19 -1.92
C GLU A 10 -24.90 -14.40 -3.14
N LEU A 11 -25.37 -15.12 -4.15
CA LEU A 11 -25.81 -14.58 -5.42
C LEU A 11 -27.33 -14.75 -5.56
N GLN A 12 -27.97 -13.75 -6.13
CA GLN A 12 -29.37 -13.89 -6.55
C GLN A 12 -29.49 -14.91 -7.67
N ASP A 13 -30.62 -15.64 -7.73
CA ASP A 13 -30.78 -16.79 -8.63
C ASP A 13 -30.72 -16.42 -10.12
N ASP A 14 -30.86 -15.15 -10.47
CA ASP A 14 -30.85 -14.62 -11.84
C ASP A 14 -29.58 -13.75 -12.13
N ALA A 15 -28.65 -13.64 -11.20
CA ALA A 15 -27.46 -12.85 -11.40
C ALA A 15 -26.58 -13.39 -12.53
N GLN A 16 -26.16 -12.51 -13.43
CA GLN A 16 -25.20 -12.83 -14.49
C GLN A 16 -23.75 -12.55 -14.06
N PHE A 17 -23.57 -11.64 -13.10
CA PHE A 17 -22.27 -11.28 -12.52
C PHE A 17 -22.43 -11.16 -11.00
N CYS A 18 -21.36 -11.42 -10.30
CA CYS A 18 -21.31 -11.15 -8.85
C CYS A 18 -21.26 -9.65 -8.59
N ASP A 19 -22.22 -9.13 -7.85
CA ASP A 19 -22.35 -7.72 -7.50
C ASP A 19 -21.25 -7.21 -6.56
N ASN A 20 -20.48 -8.12 -5.95
CA ASN A 20 -19.38 -7.79 -5.05
C ASN A 20 -17.99 -7.78 -5.72
N CYS A 21 -17.73 -8.64 -6.70
CA CYS A 21 -16.40 -8.79 -7.30
C CYS A 21 -16.41 -8.81 -8.84
N GLY A 22 -17.54 -8.56 -9.48
CA GLY A 22 -17.68 -8.50 -10.94
C GLY A 22 -17.49 -9.83 -11.68
N THR A 23 -17.28 -10.96 -10.99
CA THR A 23 -17.01 -12.25 -11.63
C THR A 23 -18.24 -12.74 -12.38
N PRO A 24 -18.13 -13.13 -13.67
CA PRO A 24 -19.23 -13.73 -14.42
C PRO A 24 -19.70 -15.07 -13.81
N ILE A 25 -21.01 -15.27 -13.76
CA ILE A 25 -21.61 -16.51 -13.23
C ILE A 25 -21.96 -17.43 -14.40
N THR A 26 -21.19 -18.50 -14.57
CA THR A 26 -21.51 -19.56 -15.51
C THR A 26 -22.53 -20.52 -14.87
N LYS A 27 -23.77 -20.52 -15.33
CA LYS A 27 -24.77 -21.51 -14.95
C LYS A 27 -24.35 -22.86 -15.51
N THR A 28 -23.89 -23.77 -14.67
CA THR A 28 -23.73 -25.17 -14.99
C THR A 28 -25.10 -25.82 -14.83
N GLU A 29 -25.77 -26.15 -15.92
CA GLU A 29 -26.97 -26.99 -15.90
C GLU A 29 -26.59 -28.37 -15.40
N VAL A 30 -27.08 -28.76 -14.24
CA VAL A 30 -27.00 -30.12 -13.74
C VAL A 30 -28.16 -30.89 -14.35
N ASN A 31 -27.92 -31.60 -15.45
CA ASN A 31 -28.81 -32.66 -15.92
C ASN A 31 -28.41 -33.97 -15.26
N ALA A 32 -29.33 -34.49 -14.47
CA ALA A 32 -29.26 -35.85 -13.96
C ALA A 32 -29.75 -36.84 -15.02
N GLY A 33 -28.96 -37.87 -15.30
CA GLY A 33 -29.47 -39.12 -15.78
C GLY A 33 -28.84 -39.72 -17.04
N SER A 34 -28.14 -40.80 -16.85
CA SER A 34 -27.93 -42.03 -17.68
C SER A 34 -27.06 -41.98 -18.94
N ASN A 35 -25.98 -42.73 -18.84
CA ASN A 35 -25.34 -43.67 -19.78
C ASN A 35 -25.60 -43.61 -21.28
N GLU A 36 -24.56 -43.56 -22.02
CA GLU A 36 -23.97 -44.48 -22.99
C GLU A 36 -23.35 -43.82 -24.23
N THR A 37 -22.11 -44.17 -24.42
CA THR A 37 -21.33 -44.45 -25.63
C THR A 37 -21.45 -43.64 -26.93
N SER A 38 -20.28 -43.12 -27.30
CA SER A 38 -19.60 -43.29 -28.61
C SER A 38 -19.90 -42.37 -29.79
N THR A 39 -18.75 -41.95 -30.34
CA THR A 39 -18.36 -41.63 -31.73
C THR A 39 -18.68 -40.28 -32.36
N ASN A 40 -17.56 -39.66 -32.66
CA ASN A 40 -17.16 -38.86 -33.85
C ASN A 40 -18.27 -38.33 -34.80
N GLU A 41 -18.22 -37.06 -35.13
CA GLU A 41 -17.70 -36.57 -36.42
C GLU A 41 -17.82 -35.05 -36.59
N LYS A 42 -16.88 -34.56 -37.34
CA LYS A 42 -16.74 -33.18 -37.89
C LYS A 42 -17.92 -32.82 -38.78
N VAL A 43 -18.19 -31.53 -38.97
CA VAL A 43 -18.12 -30.81 -40.26
C VAL A 43 -18.68 -29.40 -40.15
N ASN A 44 -17.87 -28.46 -40.49
CA ASN A 44 -17.94 -27.20 -41.24
C ASN A 44 -19.28 -26.48 -41.55
N ALA A 45 -19.15 -25.17 -41.43
CA ALA A 45 -19.24 -24.15 -42.50
C ALA A 45 -20.47 -23.24 -42.59
N GLU A 46 -20.13 -21.96 -42.61
CA GLU A 46 -20.63 -20.89 -43.50
C GLU A 46 -22.12 -20.50 -43.42
N ALA A 47 -22.44 -19.32 -43.33
CA ALA A 47 -22.21 -18.01 -43.86
C ALA A 47 -23.54 -17.27 -44.13
N ASN A 48 -23.45 -15.95 -44.14
CA ASN A 48 -24.29 -14.98 -44.88
C ASN A 48 -25.66 -14.58 -44.29
N GLU A 49 -25.82 -13.37 -44.10
CA GLU A 49 -25.88 -12.07 -44.76
C GLU A 49 -27.28 -11.42 -44.68
N LYS A 50 -27.19 -10.15 -44.40
CA LYS A 50 -27.93 -8.98 -44.92
C LYS A 50 -29.37 -8.64 -44.44
N VAL A 51 -29.45 -7.42 -43.98
CA VAL A 51 -29.95 -6.15 -44.58
C VAL A 51 -31.43 -5.84 -44.28
N ASN A 52 -31.76 -4.76 -43.69
CA ASN A 52 -32.19 -3.44 -44.10
C ASN A 52 -33.13 -2.75 -43.07
N GLU A 53 -32.78 -1.55 -42.74
CA GLU A 53 -33.38 -0.23 -43.05
C GLU A 53 -34.81 0.07 -42.58
N GLY A 54 -34.94 1.25 -42.00
CA GLY A 54 -36.07 2.13 -42.26
C GLY A 54 -36.59 2.88 -41.03
N SER A 55 -36.04 3.99 -40.71
CA SER A 55 -36.49 5.40 -40.86
C SER A 55 -37.73 5.87 -40.07
N ASN A 56 -37.49 7.04 -39.53
CA ASN A 56 -38.30 8.27 -39.42
C ASN A 56 -39.05 8.60 -38.13
N GLU A 57 -38.50 9.66 -37.48
CA GLU A 57 -39.08 11.01 -37.32
C GLU A 57 -40.41 11.13 -36.55
N THR A 58 -40.54 11.89 -35.54
CA THR A 58 -40.73 13.38 -35.51
C THR A 58 -40.87 13.91 -34.08
N SER A 59 -40.12 14.92 -33.77
CA SER A 59 -40.42 16.21 -33.16
C SER A 59 -41.69 16.42 -32.34
N THR A 60 -41.57 16.97 -31.11
CA THR A 60 -42.12 18.34 -30.84
C THR A 60 -41.63 18.88 -29.50
N LYS A 61 -41.24 20.14 -29.55
CA LYS A 61 -40.92 21.09 -28.46
C LYS A 61 -42.16 21.50 -27.68
N ALA A 62 -42.02 21.79 -26.38
CA ALA A 62 -42.64 22.93 -25.76
C ALA A 62 -41.87 23.41 -24.51
N LYS A 63 -41.44 24.63 -24.55
CA LYS A 63 -41.01 25.50 -23.45
C LYS A 63 -42.22 25.94 -22.63
N VAL A 64 -42.00 26.33 -21.35
CA VAL A 64 -42.40 27.62 -20.72
C VAL A 64 -42.07 27.58 -19.23
N ASN A 65 -41.09 28.34 -18.78
CA ASN A 65 -41.05 29.56 -17.91
C ASN A 65 -41.73 29.53 -16.54
N GLU A 66 -40.89 29.74 -15.57
CA GLU A 66 -40.70 30.91 -14.65
C GLU A 66 -41.65 31.11 -13.46
N LYS A 67 -40.96 31.33 -12.38
CA LYS A 67 -41.08 32.32 -11.28
C LYS A 67 -41.81 32.00 -9.98
N SER A 68 -40.97 32.05 -8.96
CA SER A 68 -40.99 32.89 -7.75
C SER A 68 -41.98 32.62 -6.61
N ASN A 69 -41.42 32.63 -5.48
CA ASN A 69 -41.59 33.38 -4.23
C ASN A 69 -41.73 32.58 -2.93
N GLU A 70 -40.75 32.85 -2.10
CA GLU A 70 -40.75 33.16 -0.66
C GLU A 70 -42.00 32.84 0.20
N ALA A 71 -41.76 32.19 1.31
CA ALA A 71 -41.83 32.69 2.67
C ALA A 71 -42.25 31.65 3.71
N SER A 72 -41.40 31.53 4.69
CA SER A 72 -41.65 31.39 6.12
C SER A 72 -42.81 30.56 6.65
N ALA A 73 -42.51 29.54 7.45
CA ALA A 73 -42.92 29.47 8.87
C ALA A 73 -42.47 28.20 9.59
N LYS A 74 -42.04 28.40 10.81
CA LYS A 74 -41.62 27.39 11.80
C LYS A 74 -42.79 26.47 12.20
N ALA A 75 -42.51 25.17 12.27
CA ALA A 75 -43.19 24.30 13.23
C ALA A 75 -42.30 23.15 13.64
N LYS A 76 -42.01 23.07 14.91
CA LYS A 76 -41.37 21.90 15.58
C LYS A 76 -42.36 20.74 15.59
N VAL A 77 -41.95 19.58 15.13
CA VAL A 77 -42.53 18.30 15.57
C VAL A 77 -41.38 17.32 15.74
N ASN A 78 -41.25 16.78 16.96
CA ASN A 78 -40.42 15.64 17.30
C ASN A 78 -40.89 14.41 16.52
N ALA A 79 -39.98 13.73 15.86
CA ALA A 79 -40.17 12.33 15.46
C ALA A 79 -38.86 11.61 15.73
N GLU A 80 -38.92 10.65 16.62
CA GLU A 80 -37.92 9.65 16.90
C GLU A 80 -37.51 8.95 15.61
N ASN A 81 -36.22 8.94 15.33
CA ASN A 81 -35.69 8.20 14.22
C ASN A 81 -34.89 7.00 14.76
N ASN A 82 -35.52 5.84 14.70
CA ASN A 82 -34.85 4.57 14.71
C ASN A 82 -34.06 4.43 13.40
N GLN A 83 -32.78 4.67 13.43
CA GLN A 83 -31.87 4.24 12.38
C GLN A 83 -31.08 3.04 12.86
N ALA A 84 -31.25 1.94 12.17
CA ALA A 84 -30.42 0.76 12.27
C ALA A 84 -28.94 1.12 11.96
N PRO A 85 -27.97 0.51 12.65
CA PRO A 85 -26.55 0.80 12.45
C PRO A 85 -26.12 0.40 11.03
N LYS A 86 -25.55 1.33 10.31
CA LYS A 86 -24.89 1.05 9.02
C LYS A 86 -23.65 0.20 9.29
N LYS A 87 -23.65 -1.04 8.82
CA LYS A 87 -22.47 -1.91 8.79
C LYS A 87 -21.34 -1.17 8.06
N LYS A 88 -20.31 -0.78 8.79
CA LYS A 88 -19.04 -0.32 8.21
C LYS A 88 -18.35 -1.54 7.58
N SER A 89 -17.99 -1.45 6.33
CA SER A 89 -17.33 -2.51 5.57
C SER A 89 -15.92 -2.76 6.10
N LEU A 90 -15.66 -3.99 6.55
CA LEU A 90 -14.39 -4.50 7.10
C LEU A 90 -13.25 -4.66 6.08
N ILE A 91 -13.33 -4.01 4.93
CA ILE A 91 -12.31 -4.12 3.87
C ILE A 91 -11.17 -3.10 4.09
N ILE A 92 -11.39 -2.04 4.87
CA ILE A 92 -10.44 -0.94 5.04
C ILE A 92 -9.19 -1.31 5.86
N PRO A 93 -9.26 -2.07 6.97
CA PRO A 93 -8.06 -2.43 7.74
C PRO A 93 -7.12 -3.40 7.00
N ILE A 94 -7.67 -4.35 6.23
CA ILE A 94 -6.85 -5.32 5.46
C ILE A 94 -6.17 -4.64 4.28
N LEU A 95 -6.82 -3.68 3.63
CA LEU A 95 -6.22 -2.88 2.57
C LEU A 95 -5.17 -1.89 3.11
N ILE A 96 -5.36 -1.36 4.32
CA ILE A 96 -4.37 -0.51 4.99
C ILE A 96 -3.16 -1.36 5.43
N GLY A 97 -3.37 -2.55 5.97
CA GLY A 97 -2.29 -3.47 6.33
C GLY A 97 -1.48 -3.94 5.11
N VAL A 98 -2.14 -4.32 4.01
CA VAL A 98 -1.49 -4.69 2.74
C VAL A 98 -0.91 -3.46 2.05
N GLY A 99 -1.58 -2.31 2.09
CA GLY A 99 -1.07 -1.04 1.57
C GLY A 99 0.14 -0.55 2.36
N ALA A 100 0.14 -0.67 3.68
CA ALA A 100 1.30 -0.34 4.53
C ALA A 100 2.46 -1.31 4.31
N LEU A 101 2.20 -2.61 4.13
CA LEU A 101 3.24 -3.59 3.79
C LEU A 101 3.84 -3.34 2.40
N VAL A 102 3.01 -3.02 1.42
CA VAL A 102 3.44 -2.63 0.06
C VAL A 102 4.16 -1.27 0.09
N LEU A 103 3.70 -0.30 0.89
CA LEU A 103 4.40 0.99 1.08
C LEU A 103 5.73 0.80 1.82
N LEU A 104 5.80 -0.07 2.82
CA LEU A 104 7.05 -0.44 3.51
C LEU A 104 8.02 -1.17 2.58
N LEU A 105 7.53 -2.04 1.69
CA LEU A 105 8.35 -2.69 0.66
C LEU A 105 8.80 -1.69 -0.42
N ILE A 106 7.96 -0.73 -0.80
CA ILE A 106 8.32 0.35 -1.72
C ILE A 106 9.32 1.31 -1.07
N VAL A 107 9.11 1.67 0.20
CA VAL A 107 10.06 2.51 0.98
C VAL A 107 11.36 1.76 1.23
N ALA A 108 11.33 0.44 1.47
CA ALA A 108 12.55 -0.38 1.58
C ALA A 108 13.28 -0.49 0.24
N ALA A 109 12.58 -0.67 -0.88
CA ALA A 109 13.18 -0.66 -2.21
C ALA A 109 13.71 0.74 -2.60
N ALA A 110 12.97 1.81 -2.30
CA ALA A 110 13.42 3.19 -2.52
C ALA A 110 14.61 3.56 -1.60
N ALA A 111 14.58 3.14 -0.33
CA ALA A 111 15.70 3.36 0.60
C ALA A 111 16.95 2.53 0.24
N PHE A 112 16.75 1.36 -0.39
CA PHE A 112 17.85 0.56 -0.92
C PHE A 112 18.53 1.25 -2.11
N MET A 113 17.78 1.97 -2.95
CA MET A 113 18.31 2.74 -4.08
C MET A 113 19.01 4.06 -3.67
N MET A 114 18.76 4.58 -2.46
CA MET A 114 19.40 5.83 -1.97
C MET A 114 20.81 5.65 -1.38
N LYS A 115 21.40 4.47 -1.43
CA LYS A 115 22.59 4.10 -0.62
C LYS A 115 23.97 4.35 -1.23
N SER A 116 24.12 5.16 -2.28
CA SER A 116 25.47 5.44 -2.82
C SER A 116 25.70 6.91 -3.12
N GLY A 117 25.94 7.73 -2.11
CA GLY A 117 26.23 9.15 -2.29
C GLY A 117 27.50 9.64 -1.62
N GLY A 118 28.62 9.57 -2.31
CA GLY A 118 29.81 10.38 -2.00
C GLY A 118 29.67 11.79 -2.60
N VAL A 119 29.91 12.84 -1.79
CA VAL A 119 29.88 14.24 -2.20
C VAL A 119 31.04 14.53 -3.18
N GLY A 120 30.74 14.44 -4.48
CA GLY A 120 31.54 15.00 -5.53
C GLY A 120 30.69 16.03 -6.29
N SER A 121 31.19 17.18 -6.65
CA SER A 121 30.48 18.20 -7.43
C SER A 121 29.93 17.58 -8.72
N LYS A 122 28.67 17.23 -8.74
CA LYS A 122 27.99 16.58 -9.88
C LYS A 122 27.69 17.65 -10.93
N LYS A 123 28.05 17.42 -12.17
CA LYS A 123 27.47 18.15 -13.31
C LYS A 123 25.98 17.87 -13.27
N LYS A 124 25.17 18.88 -12.94
CA LYS A 124 23.70 18.77 -13.01
C LYS A 124 23.34 18.34 -14.44
N GLY A 125 22.56 17.28 -14.57
CA GLY A 125 21.99 16.85 -15.84
C GLY A 125 21.18 17.98 -16.50
N VAL A 126 20.62 17.77 -17.66
CA VAL A 126 19.73 18.73 -18.34
C VAL A 126 18.31 18.32 -18.04
N PRO A 127 17.46 19.18 -17.45
CA PRO A 127 16.07 18.83 -17.14
C PRO A 127 15.31 18.41 -18.41
N ARG A 128 14.44 17.44 -18.26
CA ARG A 128 13.60 16.89 -19.33
C ARG A 128 12.16 16.81 -18.87
N ALA A 129 11.22 17.14 -19.74
CA ALA A 129 9.83 16.76 -19.54
C ALA A 129 9.59 15.40 -20.20
N LEU A 130 9.02 14.47 -19.44
CA LEU A 130 8.59 13.17 -19.93
C LEU A 130 7.09 13.08 -19.73
N TYR A 131 6.33 12.73 -20.76
CA TYR A 131 4.87 12.75 -20.69
C TYR A 131 4.23 11.85 -21.76
N VAL A 132 2.96 11.52 -21.53
CA VAL A 132 2.12 10.74 -22.46
C VAL A 132 1.14 11.65 -23.17
N LYS A 133 1.00 11.45 -24.46
CA LYS A 133 0.02 12.09 -25.33
C LYS A 133 -0.40 11.08 -26.40
N ASP A 134 -1.72 10.95 -26.62
CA ASP A 134 -2.29 10.02 -27.62
C ASP A 134 -1.71 8.59 -27.54
N SER A 135 -1.57 8.06 -26.30
CA SER A 135 -0.96 6.75 -26.01
C SER A 135 0.50 6.59 -26.45
N GLN A 136 1.21 7.69 -26.64
CA GLN A 136 2.60 7.74 -27.01
C GLN A 136 3.44 8.47 -25.97
N LEU A 137 4.65 7.99 -25.75
CA LEU A 137 5.62 8.61 -24.85
C LEU A 137 6.44 9.67 -25.58
N TYR A 138 6.50 10.85 -24.97
CA TYR A 138 7.26 11.99 -25.47
C TYR A 138 8.32 12.46 -24.49
N VAL A 139 9.44 12.96 -25.01
CA VAL A 139 10.44 13.67 -24.22
C VAL A 139 10.73 15.05 -24.81
N SER A 140 10.73 16.06 -23.93
CA SER A 140 11.10 17.45 -24.29
C SER A 140 12.37 17.88 -23.57
N ASP A 141 13.27 18.58 -24.27
CA ASP A 141 14.44 19.25 -23.67
C ASP A 141 14.10 20.63 -23.07
N LEU A 142 12.80 20.91 -22.93
CA LEU A 142 12.25 22.19 -22.42
C LEU A 142 12.69 23.43 -23.20
N SER A 143 13.39 23.25 -24.31
CA SER A 143 13.73 24.32 -25.26
C SER A 143 12.51 24.66 -26.13
N ASN A 144 12.71 25.48 -27.19
CA ASN A 144 11.67 25.78 -28.15
C ASN A 144 11.59 24.76 -29.30
N LYS A 145 12.29 23.63 -29.20
CA LYS A 145 12.20 22.54 -30.16
C LYS A 145 10.97 21.71 -29.92
N ALA A 146 10.44 21.11 -30.98
CA ALA A 146 9.36 20.15 -30.87
C ALA A 146 9.79 18.97 -29.99
N PRO A 147 8.91 18.46 -29.12
CA PRO A 147 9.15 17.25 -28.35
C PRO A 147 9.46 16.06 -29.26
N LEU A 148 10.23 15.12 -28.74
CA LEU A 148 10.60 13.90 -29.44
C LEU A 148 9.66 12.78 -29.03
N GLU A 149 8.95 12.22 -29.99
CA GLU A 149 8.18 10.98 -29.82
C GLU A 149 9.15 9.79 -29.64
N LEU A 150 8.91 8.97 -28.62
CA LEU A 150 9.72 7.82 -28.30
C LEU A 150 9.06 6.50 -28.68
N THR A 151 7.75 6.38 -28.48
CA THR A 151 6.97 5.17 -28.72
C THR A 151 5.91 5.41 -29.77
N SER A 152 5.51 4.36 -30.49
CA SER A 152 4.36 4.42 -31.41
C SER A 152 3.05 3.98 -30.74
N ASN A 153 3.13 3.23 -29.66
CA ASN A 153 2.02 2.79 -28.84
C ASN A 153 2.57 2.29 -27.51
N LEU A 154 2.35 3.04 -26.43
CA LEU A 154 2.93 2.75 -25.12
C LEU A 154 2.37 1.45 -24.52
N ALA A 155 1.05 1.26 -24.63
CA ALA A 155 0.37 0.05 -24.19
C ALA A 155 -0.67 -0.36 -25.23
N SER A 156 -0.63 -1.60 -25.71
CA SER A 156 -1.53 -2.08 -26.74
C SER A 156 -2.90 -2.42 -26.17
N GLY A 157 -3.95 -1.83 -26.74
CA GLY A 157 -5.35 -2.17 -26.44
C GLY A 157 -5.96 -1.52 -25.22
N GLN A 158 -5.25 -0.60 -24.56
CA GLN A 158 -5.72 0.12 -23.38
C GLN A 158 -6.28 1.50 -23.73
N ASP A 159 -7.31 1.94 -23.05
CA ASP A 159 -7.81 3.30 -23.16
C ASP A 159 -6.97 4.29 -22.31
N ASN A 160 -7.31 5.59 -22.38
CA ASN A 160 -6.53 6.59 -21.68
C ASN A 160 -6.62 6.49 -20.14
N SER A 161 -7.68 5.94 -19.56
CA SER A 161 -7.81 5.76 -18.11
C SER A 161 -6.88 4.66 -17.61
N GLU A 162 -6.84 3.54 -18.32
CA GLU A 162 -5.91 2.44 -18.03
C GLU A 162 -4.44 2.88 -18.20
N ILE A 163 -4.15 3.74 -19.21
CA ILE A 163 -2.80 4.28 -19.41
C ILE A 163 -2.38 5.16 -18.24
N ILE A 164 -3.28 5.96 -17.66
CA ILE A 164 -2.97 6.79 -16.49
C ILE A 164 -2.66 5.91 -15.28
N GLU A 165 -3.52 4.94 -14.97
CA GLU A 165 -3.30 3.99 -13.89
C GLU A 165 -1.99 3.23 -14.09
N TYR A 166 -1.76 2.74 -15.29
CA TYR A 166 -0.56 2.06 -15.71
C TYR A 166 0.69 2.94 -15.59
N THR A 167 0.61 4.20 -16.02
CA THR A 167 1.69 5.18 -15.94
C THR A 167 2.08 5.43 -14.49
N ASN A 168 1.11 5.60 -13.61
CA ASN A 168 1.34 5.87 -12.19
C ASN A 168 1.94 4.67 -11.45
N TYR A 169 1.62 3.45 -11.83
CA TYR A 169 2.01 2.25 -11.09
C TYR A 169 3.27 1.56 -11.64
N TYR A 170 3.42 1.43 -12.96
CA TYR A 170 4.48 0.63 -13.58
C TYR A 170 5.56 1.43 -14.30
N MET A 171 5.21 2.54 -14.92
CA MET A 171 6.14 3.25 -15.79
C MET A 171 7.16 4.10 -15.05
N ASN A 172 6.85 4.61 -13.86
CA ASN A 172 7.79 5.38 -13.05
C ASN A 172 9.06 4.59 -12.70
N TYR A 173 8.95 3.26 -12.61
CA TYR A 173 10.08 2.37 -12.31
C TYR A 173 10.78 1.80 -13.55
N SER A 174 10.19 1.99 -14.73
CA SER A 174 10.64 1.37 -15.98
C SER A 174 11.31 2.34 -16.95
N ILE A 175 11.46 3.62 -16.57
CA ILE A 175 12.11 4.63 -17.39
C ILE A 175 13.36 5.14 -16.68
N HIS A 176 14.50 5.05 -17.37
CA HIS A 176 15.78 5.48 -16.83
C HIS A 176 16.50 6.44 -17.79
N PHE A 177 17.07 7.51 -17.23
CA PHE A 177 18.00 8.35 -17.96
C PHE A 177 19.46 8.01 -17.62
N SER A 178 20.31 8.14 -18.61
CA SER A 178 21.75 8.13 -18.37
C SER A 178 22.17 9.29 -17.46
N LYS A 179 23.26 9.16 -16.72
CA LYS A 179 23.80 10.20 -15.80
C LYS A 179 23.98 11.59 -16.43
N ASN A 180 24.12 11.69 -17.75
CA ASN A 180 24.21 12.97 -18.46
C ASN A 180 22.88 13.42 -19.07
N GLY A 181 21.78 12.71 -18.83
CA GLY A 181 20.45 13.01 -19.36
C GLY A 181 20.31 12.94 -20.89
N ASN A 182 21.28 12.33 -21.60
CA ASN A 182 21.29 12.29 -23.06
C ASN A 182 20.73 11.00 -23.65
N THR A 183 20.64 9.96 -22.84
CA THR A 183 20.12 8.65 -23.26
C THR A 183 18.97 8.28 -22.33
N ILE A 184 17.87 7.85 -22.92
CA ILE A 184 16.71 7.33 -22.20
C ILE A 184 16.55 5.84 -22.51
N PHE A 185 16.24 5.05 -21.49
CA PHE A 185 15.81 3.67 -21.57
C PHE A 185 14.34 3.64 -21.20
N TYR A 186 13.51 2.98 -22.00
CA TYR A 186 12.06 3.04 -21.83
C TYR A 186 11.36 1.80 -22.37
N PRO A 187 10.22 1.41 -21.77
CA PRO A 187 9.36 0.36 -22.30
C PRO A 187 8.51 0.88 -23.45
N ASP A 188 8.10 -0.03 -24.33
CA ASP A 188 7.12 0.18 -25.41
C ASP A 188 6.28 -1.09 -25.55
N LYS A 189 5.02 -0.96 -25.96
CA LYS A 189 4.11 -2.08 -26.24
C LYS A 189 3.91 -3.01 -25.02
N PHE A 190 3.57 -2.43 -23.90
CA PHE A 190 3.20 -3.20 -22.73
C PHE A 190 1.86 -3.91 -22.96
N ASP A 191 1.80 -5.19 -22.59
CA ASP A 191 0.64 -6.07 -22.78
C ASP A 191 -0.01 -6.51 -21.47
N GLY A 192 0.27 -5.82 -20.37
CA GLY A 192 -0.18 -6.16 -19.01
C GLY A 192 0.84 -6.97 -18.22
N GLU A 193 1.81 -7.59 -18.86
CA GLU A 193 2.74 -8.51 -18.24
C GLU A 193 4.19 -8.31 -18.69
N SER A 194 4.36 -7.90 -19.95
CA SER A 194 5.69 -7.71 -20.55
C SER A 194 5.72 -6.54 -21.52
N TYR A 195 6.91 -6.05 -21.81
CA TYR A 195 7.15 -4.96 -22.75
C TYR A 195 8.37 -5.19 -23.64
N THR A 196 8.50 -4.35 -24.63
CA THR A 196 9.73 -4.22 -25.39
C THR A 196 10.58 -3.08 -24.85
N LEU A 197 11.79 -3.36 -24.41
CA LEU A 197 12.72 -2.38 -23.86
C LEU A 197 13.52 -1.73 -24.99
N TYR A 198 13.56 -0.41 -25.00
CA TYR A 198 14.31 0.41 -25.94
C TYR A 198 15.30 1.35 -25.25
N CYS A 199 16.28 1.80 -26.05
CA CYS A 199 17.23 2.85 -25.67
C CYS A 199 17.34 3.88 -26.79
N LYS A 200 17.30 5.19 -26.44
CA LYS A 200 17.36 6.30 -27.38
C LYS A 200 18.35 7.37 -26.92
N ASP A 201 19.27 7.76 -27.83
CA ASP A 201 20.06 8.98 -27.70
C ASP A 201 19.19 10.18 -28.12
N ILE A 202 18.66 10.93 -27.17
CA ILE A 202 17.73 12.04 -27.42
C ILE A 202 18.40 13.28 -27.99
N THR A 203 19.74 13.34 -27.98
CA THR A 203 20.49 14.40 -28.64
C THR A 203 20.58 14.20 -30.17
N LYS A 204 20.22 13.00 -30.62
CA LYS A 204 20.20 12.59 -32.03
C LYS A 204 18.78 12.14 -32.42
N PRO A 205 17.83 13.07 -32.51
CA PRO A 205 16.40 12.72 -32.71
C PRO A 205 16.15 11.91 -33.98
N LYS A 206 16.92 12.13 -35.04
CA LYS A 206 16.80 11.41 -36.33
C LYS A 206 17.38 9.99 -36.30
N LYS A 207 18.20 9.63 -35.30
CA LYS A 207 18.72 8.28 -35.15
C LYS A 207 17.64 7.39 -34.52
N GLU A 208 17.41 6.22 -35.12
CA GLU A 208 16.45 5.26 -34.56
C GLU A 208 16.81 4.81 -33.15
N ALA A 209 15.80 4.46 -32.37
CA ALA A 209 15.98 3.83 -31.05
C ALA A 209 16.60 2.44 -31.23
N ILE A 210 17.40 2.04 -30.27
CA ILE A 210 17.96 0.70 -30.20
C ILE A 210 17.01 -0.18 -29.43
N LYS A 211 16.49 -1.21 -30.08
CA LYS A 211 15.74 -2.25 -29.40
C LYS A 211 16.70 -3.11 -28.57
N ILE A 212 16.49 -3.19 -27.27
CA ILE A 212 17.25 -4.04 -26.35
C ILE A 212 16.71 -5.48 -26.41
N ASP A 213 15.44 -5.66 -26.05
CA ASP A 213 14.76 -6.97 -26.18
C ASP A 213 13.24 -6.80 -26.11
N SER A 214 12.49 -7.86 -26.43
CA SER A 214 11.04 -7.97 -26.26
C SER A 214 10.72 -9.05 -25.22
N GLY A 215 9.51 -8.97 -24.62
CA GLY A 215 9.08 -9.86 -23.57
C GLY A 215 9.87 -9.65 -22.27
N VAL A 216 10.31 -8.42 -22.01
CA VAL A 216 10.88 -8.02 -20.73
C VAL A 216 9.75 -7.98 -19.72
N SER A 217 9.94 -8.60 -18.57
CA SER A 217 8.89 -8.68 -17.52
C SER A 217 8.54 -7.30 -16.98
N GLY A 218 7.24 -7.04 -16.78
CA GLY A 218 6.75 -5.86 -16.09
C GLY A 218 6.88 -5.94 -14.57
N GLU A 219 7.03 -7.14 -14.01
CA GLU A 219 7.14 -7.38 -12.57
C GLU A 219 8.55 -7.12 -12.04
N PHE A 220 9.57 -7.37 -12.87
CA PHE A 220 10.97 -7.26 -12.45
C PHE A 220 11.60 -5.93 -12.89
N PRO A 221 12.38 -5.28 -12.01
CA PRO A 221 13.14 -4.11 -12.41
C PRO A 221 14.23 -4.51 -13.43
N TYR A 222 14.62 -3.57 -14.29
CA TYR A 222 15.84 -3.70 -15.05
C TYR A 222 16.88 -2.68 -14.58
N TYR A 223 18.14 -3.02 -14.72
CA TYR A 223 19.26 -2.23 -14.24
C TYR A 223 20.14 -1.77 -15.39
N VAL A 224 20.51 -0.49 -15.39
CA VAL A 224 21.41 0.10 -16.37
C VAL A 224 22.71 0.46 -15.67
N SER A 225 23.84 -0.08 -16.16
CA SER A 225 25.15 0.24 -15.59
C SER A 225 25.46 1.74 -15.67
N SER A 226 26.22 2.24 -14.70
CA SER A 226 26.59 3.66 -14.60
C SER A 226 27.33 4.21 -15.83
N ASP A 227 27.95 3.34 -16.62
CA ASP A 227 28.59 3.67 -17.90
C ASP A 227 27.67 3.48 -19.11
N ASN A 228 26.39 3.11 -18.89
CA ASN A 228 25.35 2.81 -19.89
C ASN A 228 25.73 1.70 -20.89
N ASN A 229 26.65 0.80 -20.56
CA ASN A 229 27.11 -0.24 -21.46
C ASN A 229 26.47 -1.60 -21.21
N THR A 230 25.97 -1.85 -19.99
CA THR A 230 25.36 -3.13 -19.61
C THR A 230 23.95 -2.87 -19.12
N ILE A 231 22.99 -3.62 -19.65
CA ILE A 231 21.60 -3.61 -19.18
C ILE A 231 21.28 -5.02 -18.72
N THR A 232 20.86 -5.16 -17.47
CA THR A 232 20.45 -6.43 -16.88
C THR A 232 18.95 -6.42 -16.67
N TYR A 233 18.24 -7.41 -17.17
CA TYR A 233 16.78 -7.49 -17.14
C TYR A 233 16.31 -8.93 -17.09
N VAL A 234 15.06 -9.12 -16.68
CA VAL A 234 14.38 -10.41 -16.63
C VAL A 234 13.36 -10.50 -17.75
N LYS A 235 13.29 -11.62 -18.42
CA LYS A 235 12.23 -11.96 -19.36
C LYS A 235 11.18 -12.81 -18.68
N ARG A 236 9.91 -12.54 -18.96
CA ARG A 236 8.78 -13.24 -18.36
C ARG A 236 8.80 -14.77 -18.54
N ASN A 237 9.21 -15.26 -19.72
CA ASN A 237 9.30 -16.70 -19.94
C ASN A 237 10.37 -17.33 -19.05
N ASP A 238 9.94 -18.17 -18.12
CA ASP A 238 10.78 -18.87 -17.13
C ASP A 238 11.61 -17.92 -16.24
N ASN A 239 11.15 -16.70 -16.01
CA ASN A 239 11.86 -15.65 -15.26
C ASN A 239 13.37 -15.69 -15.55
N THR A 240 13.67 -15.55 -16.85
CA THR A 240 15.04 -15.70 -17.36
C THR A 240 15.79 -14.37 -17.34
N ILE A 241 16.95 -14.36 -16.67
CA ILE A 241 17.84 -13.20 -16.56
C ILE A 241 18.73 -13.10 -17.79
N TYR A 242 18.79 -11.89 -18.36
CA TYR A 242 19.67 -11.53 -19.46
C TYR A 242 20.53 -10.31 -19.14
N GLN A 243 21.71 -10.25 -19.77
CA GLN A 243 22.51 -9.04 -19.91
C GLN A 243 22.65 -8.65 -21.37
N TYR A 244 22.48 -7.36 -21.67
CA TYR A 244 22.68 -6.79 -22.99
C TYR A 244 23.90 -5.86 -22.95
N ASP A 245 24.89 -6.14 -23.84
CA ASP A 245 26.07 -5.30 -24.04
C ASP A 245 25.78 -4.26 -25.16
N MET A 246 25.71 -3.00 -24.79
CA MET A 246 25.37 -1.91 -25.70
C MET A 246 26.45 -1.66 -26.77
N LYS A 247 27.71 -1.98 -26.49
CA LYS A 247 28.83 -1.82 -27.45
C LYS A 247 28.84 -2.92 -28.48
N LYS A 248 28.67 -4.17 -28.04
CA LYS A 248 28.64 -5.33 -28.92
C LYS A 248 27.28 -5.52 -29.58
N LYS A 249 26.21 -4.96 -29.00
CA LYS A 249 24.80 -5.19 -29.37
C LYS A 249 24.40 -6.67 -29.27
N GLU A 250 24.90 -7.33 -28.26
CA GLU A 250 24.69 -8.74 -28.02
C GLU A 250 24.01 -8.95 -26.66
N LYS A 251 23.10 -9.91 -26.59
CA LYS A 251 22.52 -10.36 -25.35
C LYS A 251 23.08 -11.70 -24.94
N THR A 252 23.29 -11.86 -23.65
CA THR A 252 23.76 -13.10 -23.03
C THR A 252 22.73 -13.55 -22.02
N LYS A 253 22.27 -14.80 -22.12
CA LYS A 253 21.45 -15.42 -21.08
C LYS A 253 22.36 -15.69 -19.86
N ILE A 254 21.92 -15.24 -18.68
CA ILE A 254 22.63 -15.46 -17.42
C ILE A 254 22.10 -16.74 -16.74
N ASP A 255 20.79 -16.81 -16.50
CA ASP A 255 20.13 -17.95 -15.87
C ASP A 255 18.63 -17.94 -16.13
N SER A 256 17.91 -18.97 -15.65
CA SER A 256 16.45 -19.07 -15.66
C SER A 256 15.91 -19.60 -14.34
N GLY A 257 14.62 -19.44 -14.11
CA GLY A 257 13.94 -19.86 -12.88
C GLY A 257 14.29 -18.97 -11.69
N LEU A 258 14.29 -17.65 -11.89
CA LEU A 258 14.33 -16.67 -10.81
C LEU A 258 13.03 -16.75 -10.01
N ARG A 259 13.12 -16.81 -8.68
CA ARG A 259 11.98 -17.06 -7.78
C ARG A 259 11.00 -15.90 -7.76
N ASP A 260 11.48 -14.70 -7.44
CA ASP A 260 10.63 -13.50 -7.27
C ASP A 260 11.41 -12.23 -7.60
N PHE A 261 10.71 -11.10 -7.78
CA PHE A 261 11.34 -9.80 -8.04
C PHE A 261 12.14 -9.29 -6.83
N ILE A 262 11.72 -9.60 -5.61
CA ILE A 262 12.47 -9.27 -4.37
C ILE A 262 13.77 -10.05 -4.23
N ASP A 263 13.92 -11.12 -4.98
CA ASP A 263 15.09 -11.98 -5.00
C ASP A 263 16.10 -11.64 -6.10
N PHE A 264 15.98 -10.44 -6.68
CA PHE A 264 16.80 -9.99 -7.79
C PHE A 264 17.43 -8.61 -7.50
N TYR A 265 18.72 -8.60 -7.25
CA TYR A 265 19.48 -7.41 -6.89
C TYR A 265 20.63 -7.19 -7.88
N ALA A 266 20.78 -5.95 -8.34
CA ALA A 266 21.96 -5.55 -9.09
C ALA A 266 22.73 -4.45 -8.36
N GLU A 267 24.06 -4.48 -8.43
CA GLU A 267 24.89 -3.38 -7.98
C GLU A 267 24.70 -2.14 -8.91
N ASP A 268 24.90 -0.93 -8.39
CA ASP A 268 24.74 0.34 -9.12
C ASP A 268 25.50 0.40 -10.45
N ASP A 269 26.61 -0.33 -10.59
CA ASP A 269 27.35 -0.41 -11.83
C ASP A 269 26.80 -1.46 -12.81
N GLY A 270 25.76 -2.20 -12.43
CA GLY A 270 25.10 -3.24 -13.24
C GLY A 270 25.95 -4.44 -13.57
N LYS A 271 27.16 -4.52 -13.01
CA LYS A 271 28.13 -5.58 -13.32
C LYS A 271 28.04 -6.79 -12.43
N GLN A 272 27.42 -6.65 -11.30
CA GLN A 272 27.18 -7.75 -10.35
C GLN A 272 25.70 -7.84 -10.04
N ILE A 273 25.21 -9.07 -9.97
CA ILE A 273 23.84 -9.38 -9.56
C ILE A 273 23.83 -10.51 -8.56
N LEU A 274 22.95 -10.41 -7.58
CA LEU A 274 22.54 -11.49 -6.67
C LEU A 274 21.13 -11.90 -7.04
N TYR A 275 20.86 -13.20 -7.02
CA TYR A 275 19.50 -13.70 -7.27
C TYR A 275 19.28 -15.08 -6.64
N ILE A 276 18.03 -15.33 -6.23
CA ILE A 276 17.59 -16.63 -5.75
C ILE A 276 16.72 -17.29 -6.82
N LYS A 277 16.94 -18.56 -7.03
CA LYS A 277 16.14 -19.38 -7.94
C LYS A 277 14.97 -20.06 -7.21
N GLU A 278 14.00 -20.57 -7.98
CA GLU A 278 12.84 -21.31 -7.45
C GLU A 278 13.21 -22.48 -6.51
N ASP A 279 14.40 -23.08 -6.68
CA ASP A 279 14.94 -24.14 -5.82
C ASP A 279 15.60 -23.62 -4.53
N GLY A 280 15.56 -22.31 -4.27
CA GLY A 280 16.17 -21.67 -3.11
C GLY A 280 17.69 -21.44 -3.23
N ASP A 281 18.28 -21.72 -4.38
CA ASP A 281 19.71 -21.53 -4.62
C ASP A 281 20.06 -20.06 -4.86
N LEU A 282 20.94 -19.50 -4.03
CA LEU A 282 21.47 -18.14 -4.17
C LEU A 282 22.71 -18.12 -5.06
N TYR A 283 22.72 -17.25 -6.04
CA TYR A 283 23.84 -17.05 -6.95
C TYR A 283 24.35 -15.61 -6.95
N LEU A 284 25.68 -15.47 -7.12
CA LEU A 284 26.36 -14.23 -7.49
C LEU A 284 26.85 -14.35 -8.93
N LYS A 285 26.47 -13.40 -9.78
CA LYS A 285 26.95 -13.29 -11.15
C LYS A 285 27.70 -11.97 -11.36
N LYS A 286 28.95 -12.05 -11.79
CA LYS A 286 29.79 -10.91 -12.14
C LYS A 286 29.93 -10.81 -13.66
N ALA A 287 29.99 -9.61 -14.19
CA ALA A 287 30.19 -9.39 -15.62
C ALA A 287 31.48 -10.07 -16.10
N GLY A 288 31.38 -10.84 -17.19
CA GLY A 288 32.51 -11.54 -17.78
C GLY A 288 33.02 -12.77 -17.01
N LYS A 289 32.38 -13.16 -15.91
CA LYS A 289 32.67 -14.40 -15.18
C LYS A 289 31.48 -15.35 -15.20
N ASP A 290 31.69 -16.63 -14.94
CA ASP A 290 30.61 -17.57 -14.68
C ASP A 290 29.88 -17.23 -13.40
N LYS A 291 28.62 -17.69 -13.27
CA LYS A 291 27.85 -17.55 -12.03
C LYS A 291 28.44 -18.43 -10.95
N GLU A 292 28.50 -17.94 -9.73
CA GLU A 292 28.94 -18.64 -8.53
C GLU A 292 27.74 -18.96 -7.66
N LYS A 293 27.53 -20.23 -7.29
CA LYS A 293 26.55 -20.59 -6.28
C LYS A 293 27.10 -20.20 -4.91
N ILE A 294 26.36 -19.34 -4.21
CA ILE A 294 26.71 -18.83 -2.89
C ILE A 294 26.26 -19.80 -1.80
N ASP A 295 25.00 -20.21 -1.83
CA ASP A 295 24.39 -21.18 -0.90
C ASP A 295 23.11 -21.78 -1.51
N SER A 296 22.52 -22.77 -0.82
CA SER A 296 21.20 -23.34 -1.12
C SER A 296 20.21 -23.02 -0.02
N ASP A 297 18.93 -23.25 -0.29
CA ASP A 297 17.82 -23.07 0.67
C ASP A 297 17.86 -21.70 1.35
N VAL A 298 18.16 -20.64 0.58
CA VAL A 298 18.23 -19.28 1.07
C VAL A 298 16.82 -18.70 1.14
N LYS A 299 16.46 -18.16 2.32
CA LYS A 299 15.17 -17.51 2.55
C LYS A 299 15.14 -16.17 1.81
N GLU A 300 16.18 -15.34 1.99
CA GLU A 300 16.18 -13.94 1.59
C GLU A 300 17.59 -13.39 1.37
N ILE A 301 17.73 -12.48 0.40
CA ILE A 301 18.93 -11.65 0.20
C ILE A 301 18.76 -10.38 1.02
N VAL A 302 19.67 -10.13 1.96
CA VAL A 302 19.68 -8.89 2.75
C VAL A 302 20.41 -7.77 2.01
N ASP A 303 21.59 -8.05 1.44
CA ASP A 303 22.38 -7.04 0.71
C ASP A 303 23.62 -7.69 0.04
N PHE A 304 24.29 -6.90 -0.80
CA PHE A 304 25.68 -7.21 -1.14
C PHE A 304 26.60 -7.00 0.07
N GLU A 305 27.62 -7.81 0.16
CA GLU A 305 28.75 -7.52 1.04
C GLU A 305 29.76 -6.61 0.33
N TYR A 306 30.11 -5.49 0.95
CA TYR A 306 30.97 -4.47 0.36
C TYR A 306 32.35 -4.41 1.05
N LYS A 307 33.40 -4.32 0.24
CA LYS A 307 34.73 -3.95 0.68
C LYS A 307 35.25 -2.80 -0.18
N ASP A 308 35.71 -1.74 0.45
CA ASP A 308 36.21 -0.53 -0.26
C ASP A 308 35.22 -0.02 -1.33
N LYS A 309 33.92 0.00 -1.02
CA LYS A 309 32.80 0.37 -1.91
C LYS A 309 32.61 -0.54 -3.12
N LYS A 310 33.17 -1.75 -3.13
CA LYS A 310 32.96 -2.75 -4.17
C LYS A 310 32.22 -3.94 -3.58
N ALA A 311 31.20 -4.42 -4.27
CA ALA A 311 30.52 -5.64 -3.89
C ALA A 311 31.49 -6.82 -4.04
N VAL A 312 31.69 -7.57 -2.95
CA VAL A 312 32.62 -8.71 -2.88
C VAL A 312 31.93 -10.00 -2.53
N GLY A 313 30.65 -9.98 -2.20
CA GLY A 313 29.88 -11.13 -1.77
C GLY A 313 28.42 -10.80 -1.50
N ALA A 314 27.79 -11.61 -0.66
CA ALA A 314 26.38 -11.51 -0.28
C ALA A 314 26.19 -11.60 1.23
N ILE A 315 25.16 -10.94 1.74
CA ILE A 315 24.59 -11.11 3.07
C ILE A 315 23.17 -11.64 2.87
N TYR A 316 22.81 -12.71 3.53
CA TYR A 316 21.56 -13.43 3.31
C TYR A 316 21.08 -14.17 4.54
N ILE A 317 19.78 -14.45 4.62
CA ILE A 317 19.14 -15.25 5.67
C ILE A 317 18.88 -16.68 5.15
N LYS A 318 19.28 -17.64 5.95
CA LYS A 318 19.02 -19.07 5.73
C LYS A 318 18.83 -19.79 7.07
N ASP A 319 17.79 -20.62 7.18
CA ASP A 319 17.48 -21.41 8.39
C ASP A 319 17.47 -20.55 9.66
N GLY A 320 16.85 -19.36 9.62
CA GLY A 320 16.82 -18.43 10.74
C GLY A 320 18.20 -17.89 11.15
N LYS A 321 19.18 -17.88 10.24
CA LYS A 321 20.54 -17.37 10.51
C LYS A 321 20.99 -16.42 9.43
N LEU A 322 21.62 -15.33 9.86
CA LEU A 322 22.24 -14.37 8.97
C LEU A 322 23.66 -14.81 8.64
N TYR A 323 23.95 -14.92 7.36
CA TYR A 323 25.26 -15.29 6.84
C TYR A 323 25.87 -14.18 5.99
N LYS A 324 27.20 -14.15 5.99
CA LYS A 324 28.01 -13.40 5.06
C LYS A 324 28.88 -14.37 4.25
N LYS A 325 28.91 -14.21 2.94
CA LYS A 325 29.76 -14.97 2.04
C LYS A 325 30.54 -14.02 1.14
N VAL A 326 31.83 -14.01 1.27
CA VAL A 326 32.76 -13.26 0.42
C VAL A 326 33.38 -14.23 -0.61
N GLU A 327 33.57 -13.74 -1.86
CA GLU A 327 34.19 -14.51 -2.94
C GLU A 327 35.49 -15.15 -2.49
N GLY A 328 35.64 -16.47 -2.72
CA GLY A 328 36.83 -17.22 -2.37
C GLY A 328 37.07 -17.51 -0.88
N LYS A 329 36.10 -17.15 0.00
CA LYS A 329 36.14 -17.50 1.43
C LYS A 329 34.99 -18.44 1.78
N GLU A 330 35.14 -19.15 2.91
CA GLU A 330 34.02 -19.87 3.51
C GLU A 330 32.93 -18.89 3.99
N LYS A 331 31.67 -19.36 4.06
CA LYS A 331 30.60 -18.56 4.62
C LYS A 331 30.80 -18.40 6.12
N GLU A 332 30.50 -17.20 6.60
CA GLU A 332 30.58 -16.82 8.00
C GLU A 332 29.16 -16.61 8.52
N LYS A 333 28.83 -17.28 9.64
CA LYS A 333 27.57 -16.98 10.34
C LYS A 333 27.78 -15.72 11.17
N ILE A 334 26.92 -14.72 10.96
CA ILE A 334 26.95 -13.46 11.70
C ILE A 334 26.16 -13.62 13.00
N VAL A 335 24.87 -13.93 12.91
CA VAL A 335 23.96 -14.12 14.05
C VAL A 335 23.02 -15.31 13.81
N SER A 336 22.43 -15.85 14.87
CA SER A 336 21.41 -16.90 14.85
C SER A 336 20.04 -16.31 15.20
N ASP A 337 19.00 -17.09 14.90
CA ASP A 337 17.63 -16.81 15.27
C ASP A 337 17.12 -15.46 14.69
N VAL A 338 17.45 -15.18 13.41
CA VAL A 338 17.08 -13.98 12.68
C VAL A 338 15.83 -14.25 11.86
N ASP A 339 14.77 -13.49 12.11
CA ASP A 339 13.57 -13.46 11.27
C ASP A 339 13.74 -12.47 10.13
N ASP A 340 14.17 -11.23 10.44
CA ASP A 340 14.36 -10.15 9.46
C ASP A 340 15.47 -9.18 9.89
N VAL A 341 16.02 -8.41 8.93
CA VAL A 341 16.96 -7.31 9.16
C VAL A 341 16.25 -5.98 8.95
N VAL A 342 15.88 -5.34 10.04
CA VAL A 342 15.04 -4.13 10.05
C VAL A 342 15.76 -2.91 9.46
N SER A 343 17.04 -2.73 9.76
CA SER A 343 17.80 -1.57 9.26
C SER A 343 19.30 -1.83 9.29
N ARG A 344 20.00 -1.40 8.23
CA ARG A 344 21.47 -1.46 8.14
C ARG A 344 22.10 -0.07 8.05
N PHE A 345 23.28 0.07 8.62
CA PHE A 345 24.05 1.32 8.68
C PHE A 345 25.47 1.13 8.18
N LYS A 346 26.17 2.22 7.95
CA LYS A 346 27.59 2.17 7.61
C LYS A 346 28.40 1.54 8.77
N GLY A 347 29.37 0.71 8.44
CA GLY A 347 30.24 0.08 9.44
C GLY A 347 29.80 -1.30 9.91
N GLU A 348 29.00 -2.00 9.14
CA GLU A 348 28.52 -3.37 9.40
C GLU A 348 27.53 -3.50 10.58
N SER A 349 27.07 -2.40 11.20
CA SER A 349 26.05 -2.43 12.23
C SER A 349 24.64 -2.50 11.62
N PHE A 350 23.71 -3.16 12.32
CA PHE A 350 22.33 -3.29 11.87
C PHE A 350 21.40 -3.65 13.03
N TYR A 351 20.10 -3.37 12.82
CA TYR A 351 19.04 -3.91 13.66
C TYR A 351 18.38 -5.11 12.99
N TYR A 352 18.09 -6.12 13.81
CA TYR A 352 17.40 -7.33 13.36
C TYR A 352 16.39 -7.80 14.40
N VAL A 353 15.41 -8.55 13.95
CA VAL A 353 14.38 -9.13 14.80
C VAL A 353 14.50 -10.64 14.83
N THR A 354 14.09 -11.19 15.94
CA THR A 354 13.93 -12.63 16.14
C THR A 354 12.50 -12.92 16.55
N GLU A 355 12.02 -14.13 16.36
CA GLU A 355 10.79 -14.56 16.98
C GLU A 355 10.98 -14.58 18.51
N GLY A 356 10.11 -13.86 19.21
CA GLY A 356 10.05 -13.87 20.66
C GLY A 356 9.30 -15.10 21.18
N LYS A 357 9.12 -15.15 22.49
CA LYS A 357 8.30 -16.20 23.11
C LYS A 357 6.83 -15.94 22.81
N GLY A 358 6.26 -16.75 21.94
CA GLY A 358 4.82 -16.75 21.74
C GLY A 358 4.10 -17.17 23.04
N SER A 359 3.01 -16.52 23.38
CA SER A 359 2.03 -16.99 24.34
C SER A 359 0.80 -17.50 23.58
N SER A 360 0.20 -18.59 24.07
CA SER A 360 -1.07 -19.10 23.57
C SER A 360 -2.07 -19.09 24.71
N THR A 361 -3.24 -18.58 24.46
CA THR A 361 -4.39 -18.58 25.39
C THR A 361 -5.64 -18.97 24.60
N VAL A 362 -6.78 -19.11 25.25
CA VAL A 362 -8.04 -19.41 24.55
C VAL A 362 -8.90 -18.14 24.47
N LEU A 363 -9.79 -18.07 23.49
CA LEU A 363 -10.68 -16.91 23.33
C LEU A 363 -11.50 -16.64 24.58
N MET A 364 -11.88 -17.68 25.33
CA MET A 364 -12.65 -17.54 26.56
C MET A 364 -11.92 -16.71 27.63
N ASP A 365 -10.60 -16.63 27.60
CA ASP A 365 -9.82 -15.81 28.56
C ASP A 365 -10.10 -14.30 28.38
N TYR A 366 -10.59 -13.89 27.22
CA TYR A 366 -10.97 -12.51 26.90
C TYR A 366 -12.47 -12.23 27.10
N VAL A 367 -13.23 -13.19 27.65
CA VAL A 367 -14.68 -13.07 27.87
C VAL A 367 -15.00 -13.07 29.34
N GLU A 368 -15.89 -12.15 29.77
CA GLU A 368 -16.56 -12.17 31.04
C GLU A 368 -17.88 -12.94 30.87
N ASP A 369 -18.01 -14.11 31.53
CA ASP A 369 -19.24 -14.90 31.46
C ASP A 369 -20.29 -14.36 32.43
N ASP A 370 -20.92 -13.25 32.08
CA ASP A 370 -21.96 -12.55 32.84
C ASP A 370 -23.31 -13.29 32.84
N MET A 371 -23.46 -14.35 32.02
CA MET A 371 -24.67 -15.15 31.86
C MET A 371 -24.65 -16.47 32.66
N LYS A 372 -23.51 -16.85 33.25
CA LYS A 372 -23.30 -18.15 33.86
C LYS A 372 -24.35 -18.51 34.95
N GLU A 373 -24.54 -17.61 35.91
CA GLU A 373 -25.51 -17.87 37.02
C GLU A 373 -26.95 -17.97 36.51
N GLN A 374 -27.32 -17.19 35.50
CA GLN A 374 -28.63 -17.22 34.87
C GLN A 374 -28.85 -18.53 34.11
N ASP A 375 -27.87 -18.98 33.34
CA ASP A 375 -27.95 -20.20 32.55
C ASP A 375 -27.97 -21.45 33.42
N GLU A 376 -27.21 -21.49 34.52
CA GLU A 376 -27.25 -22.58 35.48
C GLU A 376 -28.64 -22.78 36.12
N ALA A 377 -29.45 -21.73 36.23
CA ALA A 377 -30.80 -21.77 36.74
C ALA A 377 -31.85 -22.28 35.74
N ILE A 378 -31.53 -22.28 34.43
CA ILE A 378 -32.44 -22.71 33.36
C ILE A 378 -32.42 -24.23 33.24
N GLN A 379 -33.56 -24.86 33.40
CA GLN A 379 -33.75 -26.31 33.25
C GLN A 379 -34.41 -26.63 31.91
N GLU A 380 -34.10 -27.82 31.39
CA GLU A 380 -34.77 -28.34 30.21
C GLU A 380 -36.29 -28.41 30.45
N PRO A 381 -37.12 -27.84 29.56
CA PRO A 381 -38.56 -27.89 29.71
C PRO A 381 -39.06 -29.34 29.63
N GLY A 382 -40.09 -29.65 30.42
CA GLY A 382 -40.74 -30.96 30.40
C GLY A 382 -41.37 -31.27 29.03
N ALA A 383 -42.20 -32.31 29.00
CA ALA A 383 -42.93 -32.64 27.80
C ALA A 383 -43.91 -31.53 27.41
N GLU A 384 -44.04 -31.30 26.09
CA GLU A 384 -45.03 -30.36 25.56
C GLU A 384 -46.45 -30.78 26.00
N PRO A 385 -47.31 -29.86 26.47
CA PRO A 385 -48.68 -30.13 26.85
C PRO A 385 -49.47 -30.77 25.69
N GLU A 386 -50.22 -31.79 26.01
CA GLU A 386 -51.06 -32.45 24.99
C GLU A 386 -52.32 -31.64 24.70
N TYR A 387 -52.60 -31.44 23.40
CA TYR A 387 -53.78 -30.74 22.96
C TYR A 387 -55.04 -31.50 23.35
N PRO A 388 -56.05 -30.90 24.04
CA PRO A 388 -57.26 -31.59 24.51
C PRO A 388 -58.11 -32.08 23.35
N SER A 389 -58.49 -33.36 23.37
CA SER A 389 -59.36 -33.91 22.37
C SER A 389 -60.83 -33.68 22.72
N TRP A 390 -61.60 -33.07 21.81
CA TRP A 390 -63.03 -32.81 21.97
C TRP A 390 -63.80 -34.04 22.48
N PHE A 391 -63.46 -35.21 21.99
CA PHE A 391 -64.14 -36.46 22.32
C PHE A 391 -63.96 -36.91 23.79
N SER A 392 -63.11 -36.29 24.56
CA SER A 392 -62.81 -36.61 25.94
C SER A 392 -63.66 -35.83 26.94
N TYR A 393 -64.54 -34.93 26.49
CA TYR A 393 -65.36 -34.04 27.33
C TYR A 393 -66.83 -34.19 27.10
N SER A 394 -67.65 -34.05 28.15
CA SER A 394 -69.09 -34.22 28.09
C SER A 394 -69.86 -32.96 27.74
N THR A 395 -69.26 -31.78 27.91
CA THR A 395 -69.86 -30.48 27.61
C THR A 395 -68.89 -29.54 26.87
N THR A 396 -69.45 -28.58 26.16
CA THR A 396 -68.66 -27.53 25.48
C THR A 396 -67.87 -26.66 26.47
N GLU A 397 -68.48 -26.42 27.65
CA GLU A 397 -67.83 -25.63 28.68
C GLU A 397 -66.60 -26.32 29.32
N GLU A 398 -66.69 -27.64 29.53
CA GLU A 398 -65.54 -28.43 30.00
C GLU A 398 -64.44 -28.48 28.96
N TYR A 399 -64.74 -28.64 27.68
CA TYR A 399 -63.73 -28.57 26.62
C TYR A 399 -63.09 -27.18 26.51
N GLN A 400 -63.91 -26.10 26.54
CA GLN A 400 -63.37 -24.74 26.48
C GLN A 400 -62.39 -24.45 27.65
N LYS A 401 -62.76 -24.88 28.85
CA LYS A 401 -61.88 -24.78 30.01
C LYS A 401 -60.56 -25.55 29.79
N ALA A 402 -60.65 -26.78 29.32
CA ALA A 402 -59.45 -27.57 29.04
C ALA A 402 -58.58 -26.98 27.93
N LEU A 403 -59.18 -26.29 26.95
CA LEU A 403 -58.46 -25.56 25.90
C LEU A 403 -57.78 -24.32 26.48
N ASP A 404 -58.43 -23.58 27.37
CA ASP A 404 -57.82 -22.41 28.04
C ASP A 404 -56.67 -22.83 28.95
N ASP A 405 -56.83 -23.92 29.72
CA ASP A 405 -55.77 -24.52 30.53
C ASP A 405 -54.58 -24.99 29.69
N TYR A 406 -54.85 -25.64 28.53
CA TYR A 406 -53.83 -26.04 27.54
C TYR A 406 -53.07 -24.80 26.98
N ASN A 407 -53.80 -23.79 26.52
CA ASN A 407 -53.19 -22.61 25.95
C ASN A 407 -52.22 -21.93 26.96
N THR A 408 -52.65 -21.84 28.23
CA THR A 408 -51.81 -21.32 29.29
C THR A 408 -50.54 -22.15 29.51
N ALA A 409 -50.68 -23.46 29.64
CA ALA A 409 -49.59 -24.41 29.83
C ALA A 409 -48.62 -24.43 28.62
N HIS A 410 -49.20 -24.36 27.41
CA HIS A 410 -48.42 -24.31 26.16
C HIS A 410 -47.63 -23.02 26.03
N ASP A 411 -48.21 -21.85 26.38
CA ASP A 411 -47.48 -20.58 26.38
C ASP A 411 -46.33 -20.58 27.39
N GLU A 412 -46.55 -21.20 28.59
CA GLU A 412 -45.48 -21.38 29.59
C GLU A 412 -44.38 -22.31 29.08
N TYR A 413 -44.76 -23.41 28.43
CA TYR A 413 -43.82 -24.35 27.81
C TYR A 413 -42.98 -23.70 26.71
N ILE A 414 -43.60 -22.93 25.81
CA ILE A 414 -42.89 -22.21 24.76
C ILE A 414 -41.85 -21.23 25.34
N LYS A 415 -42.26 -20.44 26.35
CA LYS A 415 -41.32 -19.52 27.01
C LYS A 415 -40.15 -20.26 27.68
N ALA A 416 -40.41 -21.40 28.32
CA ALA A 416 -39.38 -22.21 28.94
C ALA A 416 -38.43 -22.83 27.87
N ARG A 417 -39.02 -23.33 26.81
CA ARG A 417 -38.26 -23.91 25.65
C ARG A 417 -37.36 -22.86 25.01
N ASP A 418 -37.88 -21.66 24.73
CA ASP A 418 -37.12 -20.61 24.06
C ASP A 418 -35.94 -20.17 24.93
N LYS A 419 -36.15 -20.00 26.25
CA LYS A 419 -35.05 -19.71 27.20
C LYS A 419 -34.01 -20.83 27.26
N TYR A 420 -34.47 -22.09 27.21
CA TYR A 420 -33.55 -23.23 27.21
C TYR A 420 -32.75 -23.30 25.90
N GLN A 421 -33.37 -22.98 24.77
CA GLN A 421 -32.70 -22.90 23.47
C GLN A 421 -31.61 -21.83 23.46
N GLU A 422 -31.90 -20.63 23.96
CA GLU A 422 -30.89 -19.56 24.08
C GLU A 422 -29.71 -19.98 24.98
N LYS A 423 -30.01 -20.73 26.07
CA LYS A 423 -28.96 -21.30 26.94
C LYS A 423 -28.10 -22.30 26.16
N VAL A 424 -28.69 -23.21 25.38
CA VAL A 424 -27.96 -24.20 24.58
C VAL A 424 -27.05 -23.53 23.59
N GLU A 425 -27.52 -22.45 22.94
CA GLU A 425 -26.73 -21.66 22.01
C GLU A 425 -25.53 -20.99 22.71
N ARG A 426 -25.73 -20.39 23.88
CA ARG A 426 -24.61 -19.84 24.68
C ARG A 426 -23.66 -20.91 25.20
N ASP A 427 -24.15 -22.09 25.62
CA ASP A 427 -23.29 -23.20 26.02
C ASP A 427 -22.43 -23.71 24.85
N SER A 428 -22.98 -23.73 23.63
CA SER A 428 -22.23 -24.07 22.43
C SER A 428 -21.14 -23.01 22.13
N LEU A 429 -21.48 -21.72 22.27
CA LEU A 429 -20.51 -20.63 22.10
C LEU A 429 -19.37 -20.70 23.12
N ARG A 430 -19.68 -21.01 24.42
CA ARG A 430 -18.65 -21.24 25.43
C ARG A 430 -17.69 -22.35 25.06
N GLU A 431 -18.22 -23.50 24.57
CA GLU A 431 -17.39 -24.61 24.14
C GLU A 431 -16.50 -24.24 22.92
N GLU A 432 -16.96 -23.40 22.01
CA GLU A 432 -16.17 -22.91 20.90
C GLU A 432 -15.07 -21.97 21.39
N LEU A 433 -15.41 -21.00 22.25
CA LEU A 433 -14.44 -20.06 22.82
C LEU A 433 -13.36 -20.73 23.67
N GLU A 434 -13.68 -21.83 24.39
CA GLU A 434 -12.72 -22.61 25.17
C GLU A 434 -11.77 -23.45 24.29
N LYS A 435 -12.16 -23.77 23.05
CA LYS A 435 -11.37 -24.61 22.13
C LYS A 435 -10.50 -23.79 21.20
N GLU A 436 -10.85 -22.53 20.95
CA GLU A 436 -10.18 -21.69 19.98
C GLU A 436 -8.97 -21.01 20.63
N GLU A 437 -7.77 -21.36 20.13
CA GLU A 437 -6.52 -20.83 20.64
C GLU A 437 -6.13 -19.54 19.93
N VAL A 438 -5.80 -18.53 20.72
CA VAL A 438 -5.20 -17.26 20.25
C VAL A 438 -3.72 -17.29 20.57
N SER A 439 -2.89 -17.21 19.53
CA SER A 439 -1.46 -17.13 19.66
C SER A 439 -0.99 -15.70 19.46
N LYS A 440 -0.36 -15.12 20.47
CA LYS A 440 0.34 -13.84 20.38
C LYS A 440 1.83 -14.14 20.17
N SER A 441 2.37 -13.80 19.00
CA SER A 441 3.80 -13.85 18.78
C SER A 441 4.39 -12.45 19.01
N THR A 442 5.35 -12.37 19.90
CA THR A 442 6.15 -11.15 20.09
C THR A 442 7.41 -11.23 19.23
N LYS A 443 7.92 -10.08 18.83
CA LYS A 443 9.24 -9.99 18.18
C LYS A 443 10.24 -9.35 19.13
N GLU A 444 11.42 -9.92 19.23
CA GLU A 444 12.51 -9.33 19.97
C GLU A 444 13.42 -8.54 19.01
N LEU A 445 13.75 -7.31 19.37
CA LEU A 445 14.65 -6.45 18.59
C LEU A 445 16.06 -6.50 19.15
N TYR A 446 17.04 -6.65 18.25
CA TYR A 446 18.46 -6.71 18.56
C TYR A 446 19.24 -5.67 17.75
N TYR A 447 20.34 -5.20 18.32
CA TYR A 447 21.34 -4.40 17.65
C TYR A 447 22.64 -5.21 17.50
N TYR A 448 23.15 -5.31 16.28
CA TYR A 448 24.48 -5.89 15.99
C TYR A 448 25.50 -4.77 15.76
N ASP A 449 26.57 -4.73 16.56
CA ASP A 449 27.58 -3.68 16.54
C ASP A 449 28.78 -3.95 15.60
N GLY A 450 28.69 -5.01 14.79
CA GLY A 450 29.80 -5.54 13.97
C GLY A 450 30.54 -6.70 14.62
N LYS A 451 30.19 -7.08 15.87
CA LYS A 451 30.82 -8.19 16.61
C LYS A 451 29.80 -9.11 17.25
N GLU A 452 28.86 -8.57 17.99
CA GLU A 452 27.86 -9.33 18.71
C GLU A 452 26.48 -8.67 18.62
N GLY A 453 25.42 -9.48 18.74
CA GLY A 453 24.04 -9.02 18.83
C GLY A 453 23.64 -8.78 20.28
N LYS A 454 23.09 -7.61 20.58
CA LYS A 454 22.57 -7.26 21.90
C LYS A 454 21.07 -7.03 21.80
N LYS A 455 20.29 -7.68 22.65
CA LYS A 455 18.85 -7.46 22.73
C LYS A 455 18.57 -6.07 23.26
N ILE A 456 17.65 -5.35 22.61
CA ILE A 456 17.25 -3.99 22.94
C ILE A 456 15.76 -3.84 23.22
N SER A 457 14.92 -4.79 22.76
CA SER A 457 13.49 -4.82 23.08
C SER A 457 12.96 -6.25 23.05
N ASP A 458 12.03 -6.58 23.94
CA ASP A 458 11.31 -7.87 23.97
C ASP A 458 10.00 -7.83 23.17
N ASN A 459 9.51 -6.65 22.83
CA ASN A 459 8.16 -6.39 22.34
C ASN A 459 8.16 -5.40 21.15
N PHE A 460 9.06 -5.61 20.21
CA PHE A 460 9.11 -4.85 18.96
C PHE A 460 7.89 -5.19 18.08
N VAL A 461 7.26 -4.17 17.55
CA VAL A 461 6.14 -4.30 16.61
C VAL A 461 6.59 -3.98 15.19
N SER A 462 6.95 -2.73 14.94
CA SER A 462 7.36 -2.28 13.62
C SER A 462 8.25 -1.03 13.69
N LEU A 463 8.99 -0.80 12.60
CA LEU A 463 9.80 0.39 12.43
C LEU A 463 8.91 1.57 12.04
N ILE A 464 9.03 2.71 12.74
CA ILE A 464 8.35 3.95 12.39
C ILE A 464 9.27 4.81 11.51
N SER A 465 10.48 5.09 11.98
CA SER A 465 11.43 5.95 11.28
C SER A 465 12.88 5.54 11.56
N ARG A 466 13.80 5.95 10.69
CA ARG A 466 15.23 5.65 10.84
C ARG A 466 16.13 6.75 10.32
N ALA A 467 17.30 6.88 10.93
CA ALA A 467 18.38 7.69 10.37
C ALA A 467 19.06 6.98 9.19
N TYR A 468 19.70 7.75 8.32
CA TYR A 468 20.44 7.20 7.16
C TYR A 468 21.93 7.01 7.42
N THR A 469 22.51 7.73 8.39
CA THR A 469 23.95 7.76 8.59
C THR A 469 24.41 7.16 9.90
N ASN A 470 23.57 7.19 10.92
CA ASN A 470 23.87 6.70 12.27
C ASN A 470 22.89 5.60 12.66
N PRO A 471 23.25 4.67 13.57
CA PRO A 471 22.38 3.61 14.02
C PRO A 471 21.31 4.15 14.99
N VAL A 472 20.36 4.90 14.46
CA VAL A 472 19.22 5.45 15.20
C VAL A 472 17.94 5.03 14.50
N ILE A 473 17.01 4.46 15.25
CA ILE A 473 15.66 4.09 14.81
C ILE A 473 14.61 4.51 15.82
N ALA A 474 13.41 4.80 15.34
CA ALA A 474 12.19 4.90 16.13
C ALA A 474 11.27 3.75 15.75
N PHE A 475 10.65 3.08 16.72
CA PHE A 475 9.84 1.89 16.51
C PHE A 475 8.70 1.80 17.51
N TYR A 476 7.62 1.12 17.13
CA TYR A 476 6.54 0.79 18.03
C TYR A 476 6.91 -0.38 18.93
N VAL A 477 6.48 -0.28 20.18
CA VAL A 477 6.57 -1.34 21.18
C VAL A 477 5.16 -1.73 21.62
N ASP A 478 4.96 -3.04 21.82
CA ASP A 478 3.75 -3.58 22.43
C ASP A 478 3.96 -3.57 23.96
N GLU A 479 3.31 -2.65 24.66
CA GLU A 479 3.19 -2.74 26.11
C GLU A 479 1.97 -3.60 26.40
N GLU A 480 2.15 -4.76 27.05
CA GLU A 480 1.08 -5.69 27.42
C GLU A 480 0.05 -4.98 28.31
N GLU A 481 -0.88 -4.27 27.74
CA GLU A 481 -2.10 -3.87 28.41
C GLU A 481 -3.07 -5.06 28.44
N GLU A 482 -3.66 -5.33 29.59
CA GLU A 482 -4.74 -6.32 29.70
C GLU A 482 -5.91 -5.82 28.85
N VAL A 483 -6.22 -6.53 27.78
CA VAL A 483 -7.42 -6.26 26.97
C VAL A 483 -8.65 -6.44 27.88
N GLU A 484 -9.48 -5.41 27.99
CA GLU A 484 -10.70 -5.45 28.78
C GLU A 484 -11.61 -6.57 28.26
N LYS A 485 -12.13 -7.41 29.16
CA LYS A 485 -12.96 -8.56 28.75
C LYS A 485 -14.30 -8.08 28.19
N VAL A 486 -14.71 -8.67 27.08
CA VAL A 486 -16.04 -8.47 26.52
C VAL A 486 -17.05 -9.39 27.24
N LYS A 487 -18.27 -8.94 27.43
CA LYS A 487 -19.31 -9.77 28.09
C LYS A 487 -19.89 -10.79 27.13
N LEU A 488 -20.13 -12.02 27.64
CA LEU A 488 -20.76 -13.08 26.85
C LEU A 488 -22.14 -12.67 26.32
N SER A 489 -22.87 -11.84 27.05
CA SER A 489 -24.19 -11.33 26.65
C SER A 489 -24.12 -10.35 25.45
N GLU A 490 -22.95 -9.83 25.11
CA GLU A 490 -22.74 -8.84 24.06
C GLU A 490 -22.19 -9.44 22.77
N ILE A 491 -21.87 -10.76 22.72
CA ILE A 491 -21.30 -11.47 21.59
C ILE A 491 -22.26 -12.56 21.06
N GLU A 492 -22.28 -12.74 19.75
CA GLU A 492 -23.06 -13.80 19.08
C GLU A 492 -22.15 -14.90 18.51
N TYR A 493 -20.91 -14.56 18.14
CA TYR A 493 -19.94 -15.45 17.47
C TYR A 493 -18.54 -15.29 18.03
N THR A 494 -17.69 -16.30 17.87
CA THR A 494 -16.26 -16.23 18.21
C THR A 494 -15.54 -15.07 17.53
N TYR A 495 -16.00 -14.67 16.36
CA TYR A 495 -15.46 -13.54 15.59
C TYR A 495 -15.60 -12.20 16.32
N ASP A 496 -16.68 -11.99 17.09
CA ASP A 496 -16.88 -10.75 17.85
C ASP A 496 -15.79 -10.57 18.92
N VAL A 497 -15.31 -11.69 19.49
CA VAL A 497 -14.18 -11.69 20.43
C VAL A 497 -12.87 -11.35 19.72
N TYR A 498 -12.64 -11.89 18.52
CA TYR A 498 -11.47 -11.52 17.72
C TYR A 498 -11.45 -10.03 17.38
N GLU A 499 -12.57 -9.46 16.95
CA GLU A 499 -12.68 -8.01 16.69
C GLU A 499 -12.37 -7.17 17.93
N HIS A 500 -12.84 -7.61 19.10
CA HIS A 500 -12.58 -6.96 20.38
C HIS A 500 -11.09 -7.04 20.75
N ILE A 501 -10.46 -8.21 20.61
CA ILE A 501 -9.04 -8.43 20.87
C ILE A 501 -8.17 -7.62 19.91
N GLU A 502 -8.49 -7.63 18.61
CA GLU A 502 -7.76 -6.84 17.61
C GLU A 502 -7.84 -5.35 17.91
N GLY A 503 -9.02 -4.85 18.32
CA GLY A 503 -9.20 -3.47 18.76
C GLY A 503 -8.37 -3.13 20.01
N GLY A 504 -8.28 -4.05 20.97
CA GLY A 504 -7.46 -3.93 22.17
C GLY A 504 -5.97 -3.95 21.84
N PHE A 505 -5.52 -4.89 20.99
CA PHE A 505 -4.13 -4.97 20.56
C PHE A 505 -3.71 -3.76 19.69
N SER A 506 -4.60 -3.20 18.89
CA SER A 506 -4.31 -1.98 18.12
C SER A 506 -3.96 -0.80 19.03
N LYS A 507 -4.57 -0.68 20.19
CA LYS A 507 -4.25 0.36 21.20
C LYS A 507 -2.86 0.18 21.79
N SER A 508 -2.42 -1.06 22.02
CA SER A 508 -1.07 -1.35 22.55
C SER A 508 0.07 -1.10 21.57
N LEU A 509 -0.24 -0.89 20.28
CA LEU A 509 0.73 -0.61 19.20
C LEU A 509 1.16 0.86 19.13
N GLU A 510 0.64 1.73 19.95
CA GLU A 510 0.74 3.18 19.83
C GLU A 510 1.85 3.82 20.70
N LYS A 511 2.68 3.00 21.38
CA LYS A 511 3.84 3.48 22.13
C LYS A 511 5.13 3.40 21.31
N MET A 512 5.95 4.43 21.43
CA MET A 512 7.19 4.55 20.66
C MET A 512 8.44 4.43 21.55
N ALA A 513 9.46 3.76 21.01
CA ALA A 513 10.81 3.75 21.56
C ALA A 513 11.82 4.25 20.53
N ILE A 514 12.91 4.83 21.00
CA ILE A 514 14.04 5.26 20.18
C ILE A 514 15.25 4.44 20.60
N ALA A 515 15.89 3.77 19.64
CA ALA A 515 17.16 3.11 19.85
C ALA A 515 18.30 3.89 19.20
N VAL A 516 19.40 4.03 19.94
CA VAL A 516 20.67 4.61 19.48
C VAL A 516 21.77 3.58 19.72
N GLY A 517 22.10 2.80 18.68
CA GLY A 517 22.93 1.60 18.87
C GLY A 517 22.23 0.60 19.80
N ASP A 518 22.87 0.23 20.90
CA ASP A 518 22.36 -0.72 21.89
C ASP A 518 21.62 -0.05 23.08
N GLU A 519 21.47 1.27 23.09
CA GLU A 519 20.72 2.00 24.11
C GLU A 519 19.31 2.32 23.62
N VAL A 520 18.29 2.11 24.46
CA VAL A 520 16.86 2.34 24.17
C VAL A 520 16.31 3.36 25.18
N SER A 521 15.45 4.23 24.67
CA SER A 521 14.65 5.17 25.45
C SER A 521 13.20 5.08 24.98
N ASN A 522 12.29 4.74 25.89
CA ASN A 522 10.85 4.80 25.65
C ASN A 522 10.37 6.25 25.77
N THR A 523 9.37 6.62 25.00
CA THR A 523 8.63 7.87 25.16
C THR A 523 7.60 7.70 26.29
N GLU A 524 7.27 8.81 26.98
CA GLU A 524 6.21 8.83 27.98
C GLU A 524 4.82 9.11 27.37
N GLN A 525 4.81 9.59 26.12
CA GLN A 525 3.61 9.92 25.37
C GLN A 525 2.94 8.64 24.85
N GLU A 526 1.63 8.67 24.83
CA GLU A 526 0.77 7.58 24.34
C GLU A 526 0.16 7.94 22.97
N ASP A 527 -0.47 6.98 22.32
CA ASP A 527 -1.18 7.17 21.05
C ASP A 527 -0.28 7.88 20.00
N VAL A 528 0.90 7.31 19.73
CA VAL A 528 1.82 7.82 18.71
C VAL A 528 1.40 7.32 17.33
N ASP A 529 1.09 8.24 16.39
CA ASP A 529 0.65 7.88 15.03
C ASP A 529 1.79 8.01 14.01
N VAL A 530 2.47 9.14 13.99
CA VAL A 530 3.49 9.43 12.97
C VAL A 530 4.76 10.00 13.60
N ALA A 531 5.90 9.57 13.11
CA ALA A 531 7.19 10.14 13.50
C ALA A 531 8.13 10.31 12.30
N GLU A 532 8.85 11.41 12.29
CA GLU A 532 9.86 11.75 11.31
C GLU A 532 11.22 11.97 11.97
N MET A 533 12.26 11.46 11.35
CA MET A 533 13.64 11.54 11.85
C MET A 533 14.55 12.25 10.86
N SER A 534 15.42 13.13 11.37
CA SER A 534 16.46 13.76 10.56
C SER A 534 17.40 12.72 9.94
N LYS A 535 17.95 13.01 8.77
CA LYS A 535 18.88 12.12 8.07
C LYS A 535 20.08 11.68 8.93
N ALA A 536 20.50 12.52 9.85
CA ALA A 536 21.58 12.23 10.80
C ALA A 536 21.14 11.46 12.04
N GLY A 537 19.84 11.40 12.33
CA GLY A 537 19.30 10.80 13.53
C GLY A 537 19.57 11.63 14.79
N ASP A 538 19.71 12.95 14.65
CA ASP A 538 19.95 13.86 15.77
C ASP A 538 18.69 14.62 16.22
N LEU A 539 17.60 14.46 15.48
CA LEU A 539 16.31 15.10 15.72
C LEU A 539 15.16 14.17 15.31
N VAL A 540 14.16 14.04 16.17
CA VAL A 540 12.91 13.30 15.91
C VAL A 540 11.75 14.22 16.25
N TYR A 541 10.76 14.28 15.36
CA TYR A 541 9.43 14.82 15.63
C TYR A 541 8.40 13.70 15.55
N PHE A 542 7.39 13.75 16.41
CA PHE A 542 6.28 12.78 16.39
C PHE A 542 5.01 13.41 16.93
N VAL A 543 3.88 12.92 16.49
CA VAL A 543 2.55 13.30 16.97
C VAL A 543 2.04 12.21 17.89
N ALA A 544 1.59 12.60 19.10
CA ALA A 544 1.09 11.71 20.11
C ALA A 544 -0.08 12.33 20.88
N ASP A 545 -0.59 11.63 21.92
CA ASP A 545 -1.71 12.03 22.74
C ASP A 545 -2.96 12.36 21.87
N ILE A 546 -3.29 11.45 20.96
CA ILE A 546 -4.21 11.68 19.86
C ILE A 546 -5.67 11.62 20.32
N ASN A 547 -6.44 12.61 19.93
CA ASN A 547 -7.89 12.56 19.99
C ASN A 547 -8.44 12.01 18.65
N GLU A 548 -8.71 10.71 18.59
CA GLU A 548 -9.17 10.03 17.37
C GLU A 548 -10.42 10.67 16.74
N ALA A 549 -11.38 11.12 17.58
CA ALA A 549 -12.61 11.74 17.08
C ALA A 549 -12.37 13.07 16.34
N LYS A 550 -11.22 13.69 16.58
CA LYS A 550 -10.81 14.96 15.95
C LYS A 550 -9.62 14.81 15.01
N GLU A 551 -9.00 13.62 14.97
CA GLU A 551 -7.79 13.34 14.20
C GLU A 551 -6.65 14.34 14.54
N LYS A 552 -6.51 14.72 15.82
CA LYS A 552 -5.53 15.71 16.30
C LYS A 552 -4.79 15.19 17.51
N GLY A 553 -3.50 15.50 17.55
CA GLY A 553 -2.63 15.23 18.68
C GLY A 553 -1.66 16.39 18.95
N ASP A 554 -0.74 16.15 19.83
CA ASP A 554 0.31 17.09 20.16
C ASP A 554 1.63 16.70 19.48
N LEU A 555 2.30 17.67 18.87
CA LEU A 555 3.59 17.48 18.19
C LEU A 555 4.72 17.63 19.20
N TYR A 556 5.55 16.63 19.32
CA TYR A 556 6.71 16.59 20.21
C TYR A 556 8.02 16.60 19.45
N GLU A 557 9.08 17.11 20.12
CA GLU A 557 10.46 17.15 19.62
C GLU A 557 11.37 16.37 20.58
N ILE A 558 12.21 15.47 20.05
CA ILE A 558 13.30 14.79 20.76
C ILE A 558 14.63 15.11 20.08
N LYS A 559 15.64 15.48 20.89
CA LYS A 559 17.01 15.74 20.43
C LYS A 559 17.95 14.62 20.86
N ILE A 560 18.78 14.17 19.93
CA ILE A 560 19.76 13.12 20.17
C ILE A 560 21.16 13.73 20.05
N LYS A 561 21.91 13.75 21.16
CA LYS A 561 23.26 14.28 21.18
C LYS A 561 24.23 13.35 21.91
N ASN A 562 25.35 13.04 21.28
CA ASN A 562 26.35 12.13 21.84
C ASN A 562 25.75 10.78 22.27
N ASN A 563 24.91 10.22 21.44
CA ASN A 563 24.14 8.99 21.65
C ASN A 563 23.14 9.03 22.83
N LYS A 564 22.82 10.20 23.35
CA LYS A 564 21.80 10.37 24.40
C LYS A 564 20.54 10.96 23.82
N VAL A 565 19.44 10.29 24.07
CA VAL A 565 18.08 10.73 23.76
C VAL A 565 17.64 11.72 24.85
N SER A 566 17.14 12.89 24.50
CA SER A 566 16.49 13.81 25.44
C SER A 566 15.06 13.37 25.73
N ASP A 567 14.51 13.85 26.84
CA ASP A 567 13.06 13.78 27.06
C ASP A 567 12.33 14.48 25.90
N ALA A 568 11.11 14.00 25.60
CA ALA A 568 10.23 14.63 24.63
C ALA A 568 9.80 16.00 25.13
N THR A 569 9.82 17.00 24.27
CA THR A 569 9.37 18.36 24.59
C THR A 569 8.23 18.73 23.65
N LEU A 570 7.13 19.22 24.22
CA LEU A 570 6.00 19.71 23.46
C LEU A 570 6.47 20.80 22.47
N TYR A 571 6.27 20.52 21.18
CA TYR A 571 6.65 21.44 20.12
C TYR A 571 5.47 22.28 19.66
N ASP A 572 4.30 21.69 19.36
CA ASP A 572 3.06 22.41 19.01
C ASP A 572 1.84 21.58 19.41
N GLU A 573 0.69 22.21 19.58
CA GLU A 573 -0.57 21.58 20.01
C GLU A 573 -1.57 21.51 18.85
N ASP A 574 -2.59 20.65 18.96
CA ASP A 574 -3.69 20.50 17.99
C ASP A 574 -3.21 20.23 16.54
N VAL A 575 -2.19 19.42 16.38
CA VAL A 575 -1.63 19.03 15.06
C VAL A 575 -2.42 17.86 14.49
N TYR A 576 -2.70 17.87 13.20
CA TYR A 576 -3.29 16.72 12.50
C TYR A 576 -2.36 15.49 12.56
N SER A 577 -2.87 14.37 13.03
CA SER A 577 -2.07 13.17 13.30
C SER A 577 -1.61 12.45 12.04
N GLY A 578 -2.34 12.52 10.94
CA GLY A 578 -2.06 11.75 9.72
C GLY A 578 -0.99 12.34 8.78
N TYR A 579 -0.29 13.43 9.16
CA TYR A 579 0.73 14.02 8.29
C TYR A 579 1.86 14.70 9.03
N LEU A 580 3.06 14.24 8.76
CA LEU A 580 4.31 14.87 9.19
C LEU A 580 5.34 14.72 8.08
N SER A 581 6.12 15.74 7.77
CA SER A 581 7.18 15.64 6.76
C SER A 581 8.37 16.47 7.12
N MET A 582 9.55 15.87 7.18
CA MET A 582 10.78 16.54 7.58
C MET A 582 11.73 16.76 6.40
N TYR A 583 12.24 17.98 6.27
CA TYR A 583 13.34 18.26 5.37
C TYR A 583 14.68 17.80 5.94
N GLU A 584 15.69 17.54 5.08
CA GLU A 584 17.02 17.02 5.49
C GLU A 584 17.72 17.83 6.59
N ASP A 585 17.45 19.14 6.71
CA ASP A 585 18.03 20.05 7.71
C ASP A 585 17.18 20.20 8.99
N GLY A 586 16.16 19.34 9.17
CA GLY A 586 15.32 19.30 10.36
C GLY A 586 14.14 20.27 10.35
N GLN A 587 13.85 20.94 9.24
CA GLN A 587 12.59 21.69 9.10
C GLN A 587 11.42 20.72 9.02
N ILE A 588 10.34 21.01 9.76
CA ILE A 588 9.19 20.15 9.86
C ILE A 588 7.94 20.82 9.27
N LEU A 589 7.22 20.07 8.41
CA LEU A 589 5.91 20.42 7.89
C LEU A 589 4.84 19.60 8.60
N TYR A 590 3.72 20.23 8.94
CA TYR A 590 2.56 19.61 9.54
C TYR A 590 1.31 20.44 9.28
N PHE A 591 0.14 19.85 9.54
CA PHE A 591 -1.14 20.49 9.36
C PHE A 591 -1.82 20.79 10.70
N LYS A 592 -2.63 21.85 10.71
CA LYS A 592 -3.62 22.16 11.74
C LYS A 592 -4.97 22.41 11.09
N ASP A 593 -6.04 22.44 11.87
CA ASP A 593 -7.41 22.73 11.44
C ASP A 593 -7.86 21.87 10.25
N PHE A 594 -7.40 20.60 10.26
CA PHE A 594 -7.68 19.64 9.19
C PHE A 594 -9.16 19.28 9.12
N LYS A 595 -9.70 19.33 7.91
CA LYS A 595 -11.07 18.93 7.62
C LYS A 595 -11.24 18.66 6.12
N ASP A 596 -11.97 17.59 5.76
CA ASP A 596 -12.30 17.24 4.38
C ASP A 596 -11.08 17.18 3.43
N SER A 597 -9.93 16.69 3.93
CA SER A 597 -8.64 16.58 3.23
C SER A 597 -7.90 17.91 3.01
N GLU A 598 -8.31 18.99 3.64
CA GLU A 598 -7.65 20.30 3.59
C GLU A 598 -7.37 20.81 5.01
N GLY A 599 -6.37 21.68 5.16
CA GLY A 599 -6.01 22.26 6.44
C GLY A 599 -5.03 23.42 6.30
N SER A 600 -4.67 24.01 7.44
CA SER A 600 -3.63 25.04 7.51
C SER A 600 -2.26 24.37 7.54
N LEU A 601 -1.40 24.65 6.55
CA LEU A 601 -0.03 24.11 6.43
C LEU A 601 0.95 24.96 7.21
N TYR A 602 1.74 24.31 8.06
CA TYR A 602 2.78 24.94 8.90
C TYR A 602 4.17 24.43 8.55
N ILE A 603 5.17 25.33 8.68
CA ILE A 603 6.59 25.01 8.73
C ILE A 603 7.21 25.59 10.00
N ASN A 604 7.82 24.77 10.86
CA ASN A 604 8.51 25.25 12.07
C ASN A 604 7.66 26.23 12.88
N LYS A 605 6.41 25.94 13.18
CA LYS A 605 5.40 26.77 13.88
C LYS A 605 4.95 28.02 13.12
N LYS A 606 5.39 28.20 11.89
CA LYS A 606 4.95 29.31 11.05
C LYS A 606 3.92 28.80 10.06
N GLU A 607 2.74 29.36 10.08
CA GLU A 607 1.72 29.12 9.06
C GLU A 607 2.21 29.60 7.69
N ILE A 608 2.04 28.75 6.69
CA ILE A 608 2.37 29.01 5.27
C ILE A 608 1.14 29.50 4.54
N ASP A 609 0.02 28.75 4.65
CA ASP A 609 -1.25 29.01 3.98
C ASP A 609 -2.39 28.19 4.62
N GLU A 610 -3.64 28.60 4.39
CA GLU A 610 -4.86 27.90 4.76
C GLU A 610 -5.45 27.17 3.55
N ASP A 611 -6.41 26.27 3.76
CA ASP A 611 -7.12 25.50 2.71
C ASP A 611 -6.16 24.74 1.78
N VAL A 612 -5.10 24.15 2.38
CA VAL A 612 -4.09 23.38 1.67
C VAL A 612 -4.49 21.90 1.62
N TYR A 613 -4.53 21.34 0.42
CA TYR A 613 -4.82 19.92 0.19
C TYR A 613 -3.66 19.03 0.60
N ILE A 614 -3.90 18.12 1.55
CA ILE A 614 -2.84 17.34 2.21
C ILE A 614 -2.04 16.46 1.24
N TYR A 615 -2.70 15.84 0.26
CA TYR A 615 -2.03 14.91 -0.67
C TYR A 615 -1.24 15.62 -1.77
N GLY A 616 -1.30 16.95 -1.84
CA GLY A 616 -0.64 17.75 -2.85
C GLY A 616 0.61 18.50 -2.36
N VAL A 617 1.11 18.22 -1.15
CA VAL A 617 2.28 18.93 -0.61
C VAL A 617 3.57 18.19 -0.99
N ARG A 618 4.53 18.90 -1.62
CA ARG A 618 5.82 18.33 -2.03
C ARG A 618 6.98 19.27 -1.72
N TRP A 619 8.10 18.72 -1.25
CA TRP A 619 9.36 19.43 -1.09
C TRP A 619 10.11 19.59 -2.41
N ASN A 620 10.48 20.81 -2.77
CA ASN A 620 11.45 21.08 -3.84
C ASN A 620 12.86 21.13 -3.23
N TYR A 621 13.49 19.96 -3.15
CA TYR A 621 14.81 19.80 -2.53
C TYR A 621 15.91 20.63 -3.22
N SER A 622 15.79 20.92 -4.51
CA SER A 622 16.77 21.68 -5.27
C SER A 622 16.82 23.16 -4.89
N ASN A 623 15.66 23.73 -4.55
CA ASN A 623 15.49 25.16 -4.30
C ASN A 623 15.12 25.48 -2.85
N LYS A 624 14.87 24.46 -2.01
CA LYS A 624 14.32 24.60 -0.67
C LYS A 624 12.97 25.34 -0.65
N GLU A 625 12.10 24.95 -1.55
CA GLU A 625 10.76 25.48 -1.70
C GLU A 625 9.74 24.39 -1.37
N ILE A 626 8.51 24.78 -1.08
CA ILE A 626 7.39 23.87 -0.86
C ILE A 626 6.35 24.17 -1.93
N LEU A 627 5.92 23.13 -2.65
CA LEU A 627 4.79 23.19 -3.56
C LEU A 627 3.59 22.54 -2.91
N TYR A 628 2.41 23.09 -3.18
CA TYR A 628 1.17 22.56 -2.65
C TYR A 628 -0.03 23.03 -3.47
N TYR A 629 -1.13 22.27 -3.36
CA TYR A 629 -2.42 22.72 -3.85
C TYR A 629 -3.18 23.47 -2.77
N LYS A 630 -3.80 24.58 -3.15
CA LYS A 630 -4.78 25.32 -2.38
C LYS A 630 -6.15 25.26 -3.07
N ASP A 631 -7.23 25.26 -2.30
CA ASP A 631 -8.60 25.24 -2.82
C ASP A 631 -8.82 24.05 -3.80
N TYR A 632 -8.43 22.84 -3.37
CA TYR A 632 -8.48 21.67 -4.25
C TYR A 632 -9.89 21.12 -4.39
N ASN A 633 -10.37 21.06 -5.62
CA ASN A 633 -11.67 20.51 -5.94
C ASN A 633 -11.57 19.03 -6.31
N GLN A 634 -11.81 18.12 -5.36
CA GLN A 634 -11.73 16.68 -5.55
C GLN A 634 -12.64 16.17 -6.69
N SER A 635 -13.83 16.74 -6.90
CA SER A 635 -14.75 16.31 -7.96
C SER A 635 -14.26 16.68 -9.36
N LYS A 636 -13.45 17.74 -9.47
CA LYS A 636 -12.82 18.17 -10.73
C LYS A 636 -11.37 17.75 -10.83
N ASP A 637 -10.81 17.23 -9.74
CA ASP A 637 -9.42 16.81 -9.64
C ASP A 637 -8.44 17.92 -10.02
N LYS A 638 -8.62 19.12 -9.42
CA LYS A 638 -7.84 20.33 -9.74
C LYS A 638 -7.73 21.26 -8.54
N GLY A 639 -6.62 21.96 -8.44
CA GLY A 639 -6.39 23.00 -7.44
C GLY A 639 -5.55 24.16 -7.94
N SER A 640 -5.37 25.15 -7.11
CA SER A 640 -4.44 26.25 -7.32
C SER A 640 -3.04 25.81 -6.91
N LEU A 641 -2.11 25.64 -7.87
CA LEU A 641 -0.73 25.27 -7.57
C LEU A 641 0.04 26.48 -7.01
N MET A 642 0.48 26.31 -5.77
CA MET A 642 1.20 27.31 -5.00
C MET A 642 2.67 26.93 -4.81
N ILE A 643 3.52 27.93 -4.60
CA ILE A 643 4.93 27.74 -4.21
C ILE A 643 5.26 28.65 -3.03
N TYR A 644 5.79 28.07 -1.95
CA TYR A 644 6.36 28.79 -0.81
C TYR A 644 7.89 28.80 -0.89
N ASN A 645 8.49 29.99 -0.92
CA ASN A 645 9.93 30.17 -1.13
C ASN A 645 10.73 30.44 0.18
N GLY A 646 10.21 29.94 1.31
CA GLY A 646 10.78 30.19 2.63
C GLY A 646 10.37 31.54 3.25
N LYS A 647 9.72 32.43 2.50
CA LYS A 647 9.29 33.76 2.97
C LYS A 647 7.80 34.00 2.77
N LYS A 648 7.30 33.69 1.58
CA LYS A 648 5.91 33.92 1.19
C LYS A 648 5.45 32.89 0.15
N SER A 649 4.17 32.65 0.15
CA SER A 649 3.46 31.88 -0.86
C SER A 649 3.21 32.73 -2.12
N LYS A 650 3.18 32.07 -3.26
CA LYS A 650 2.90 32.67 -4.57
C LYS A 650 2.16 31.66 -5.42
N LEU A 651 1.10 32.10 -6.08
CA LEU A 651 0.40 31.32 -7.09
C LEU A 651 1.30 31.11 -8.33
N ILE A 652 1.38 29.86 -8.78
CA ILE A 652 1.97 29.48 -10.06
C ILE A 652 0.90 29.51 -11.14
N GLU A 653 -0.20 28.77 -10.92
CA GLU A 653 -1.33 28.65 -11.86
C GLU A 653 -2.58 28.14 -11.11
N GLU A 654 -3.78 28.52 -11.58
CA GLU A 654 -5.06 27.95 -11.15
C GLU A 654 -5.42 26.73 -12.01
N ASP A 655 -6.42 25.93 -11.62
CA ASP A 655 -6.92 24.77 -12.39
C ASP A 655 -5.83 23.75 -12.77
N VAL A 656 -4.84 23.52 -11.91
CA VAL A 656 -3.78 22.54 -12.11
C VAL A 656 -4.26 21.17 -11.61
N HIS A 657 -4.17 20.18 -12.49
CA HIS A 657 -4.54 18.78 -12.22
C HIS A 657 -3.39 18.00 -11.58
N ASP A 658 -2.19 18.07 -12.15
CA ASP A 658 -1.01 17.33 -11.68
C ASP A 658 0.25 18.16 -11.88
N PHE A 659 1.27 17.92 -11.04
CA PHE A 659 2.57 18.59 -11.16
C PHE A 659 3.72 17.69 -10.73
N ASP A 660 4.89 17.92 -11.33
CA ASP A 660 6.16 17.28 -10.98
C ASP A 660 7.28 18.30 -10.82
N ILE A 661 8.27 17.96 -9.98
CA ILE A 661 9.43 18.79 -9.67
C ILE A 661 10.66 18.20 -10.36
N LEU A 662 11.19 18.89 -11.36
CA LEU A 662 12.38 18.45 -12.04
C LEU A 662 13.62 18.63 -11.15
N TYR A 663 14.67 17.84 -11.39
CA TYR A 663 15.89 17.84 -10.57
C TYR A 663 16.62 19.20 -10.49
N ASP A 664 16.34 20.15 -11.37
CA ASP A 664 16.87 21.51 -11.29
C ASP A 664 15.95 22.47 -10.50
N GLY A 665 14.88 21.92 -9.91
CA GLY A 665 13.87 22.64 -9.13
C GLY A 665 12.86 23.41 -9.97
N SER A 666 12.87 23.26 -11.31
CA SER A 666 11.79 23.76 -12.15
C SER A 666 10.60 22.78 -12.13
N ILE A 667 9.41 23.26 -12.48
CA ILE A 667 8.17 22.54 -12.24
C ILE A 667 7.47 22.28 -13.58
N LEU A 668 7.03 21.04 -13.79
CA LEU A 668 6.08 20.68 -14.83
C LEU A 668 4.69 20.60 -14.22
N TYR A 669 3.65 20.95 -14.98
CA TYR A 669 2.29 20.78 -14.51
C TYR A 669 1.29 20.68 -15.67
N LEU A 670 0.18 19.96 -15.41
CA LEU A 670 -0.96 19.85 -16.30
C LEU A 670 -2.02 20.89 -15.94
N TYR A 671 -2.28 21.77 -16.87
CA TYR A 671 -3.23 22.88 -16.77
C TYR A 671 -4.47 22.61 -17.61
N ASP A 672 -5.63 23.08 -17.17
CA ASP A 672 -6.91 22.96 -17.87
C ASP A 672 -7.26 21.52 -18.29
N TYR A 673 -6.93 20.58 -17.40
CA TYR A 673 -7.13 19.15 -17.66
C TYR A 673 -8.60 18.77 -17.62
N SER A 674 -9.04 17.98 -18.59
CA SER A 674 -10.39 17.43 -18.68
C SER A 674 -10.37 15.95 -18.28
N THR A 675 -10.91 15.61 -17.12
CA THR A 675 -11.03 14.22 -16.64
C THR A 675 -11.89 13.36 -17.56
N GLY A 676 -12.91 13.93 -18.23
CA GLY A 676 -13.74 13.21 -19.20
C GLY A 676 -13.05 12.92 -20.53
N LYS A 677 -11.97 13.65 -20.88
CA LYS A 677 -11.17 13.46 -22.10
C LYS A 677 -9.75 12.95 -21.79
N TYR A 678 -9.35 12.98 -20.52
CA TYR A 678 -8.00 12.65 -20.06
C TYR A 678 -6.90 13.45 -20.80
N LYS A 679 -7.09 14.77 -20.93
CA LYS A 679 -6.19 15.65 -21.69
C LYS A 679 -6.13 17.04 -21.11
N GLY A 680 -4.92 17.61 -21.07
CA GLY A 680 -4.66 18.99 -20.65
C GLY A 680 -3.48 19.62 -21.37
N GLU A 681 -3.15 20.86 -21.01
CA GLU A 681 -1.94 21.55 -21.46
C GLU A 681 -0.78 21.27 -20.53
N LEU A 682 0.36 20.83 -21.08
CA LEU A 682 1.62 20.71 -20.34
C LEU A 682 2.34 22.04 -20.32
N LYS A 683 2.59 22.54 -19.11
CA LYS A 683 3.36 23.78 -18.89
C LYS A 683 4.61 23.51 -18.03
N HIS A 684 5.58 24.39 -18.19
CA HIS A 684 6.83 24.41 -17.43
C HIS A 684 7.02 25.76 -16.75
N TYR A 685 7.15 25.73 -15.41
CA TYR A 685 7.45 26.91 -14.59
C TYR A 685 8.91 26.93 -14.17
N LYS A 686 9.59 28.03 -14.49
CA LYS A 686 10.97 28.27 -14.09
C LYS A 686 11.25 29.76 -13.87
N ASN A 687 11.89 30.13 -12.78
CA ASN A 687 12.27 31.51 -12.47
C ASN A 687 11.10 32.48 -12.57
N GLY A 688 9.92 32.11 -12.10
CA GLY A 688 8.73 32.95 -12.09
C GLY A 688 8.00 33.08 -13.43
N LYS A 689 8.31 32.27 -14.43
CA LYS A 689 7.71 32.29 -15.76
C LYS A 689 7.15 30.95 -16.14
N ASN A 690 5.91 30.98 -16.68
CA ASN A 690 5.25 29.83 -17.27
C ASN A 690 5.54 29.75 -18.77
N LYS A 691 5.72 28.56 -19.28
CA LYS A 691 5.92 28.26 -20.69
C LYS A 691 5.13 27.01 -21.07
N LYS A 692 4.29 27.09 -22.11
CA LYS A 692 3.62 25.94 -22.70
C LYS A 692 4.64 25.05 -23.39
N ILE A 693 4.58 23.73 -23.12
CA ILE A 693 5.42 22.69 -23.73
C ILE A 693 4.66 21.94 -24.81
N ASP A 694 3.44 21.46 -24.49
CA ASP A 694 2.57 20.73 -25.41
C ASP A 694 1.10 20.90 -25.04
N GLU A 695 0.20 20.35 -25.85
CA GLU A 695 -1.24 20.30 -25.63
C GLU A 695 -1.75 18.86 -25.81
N ASP A 696 -2.97 18.58 -25.37
CA ASP A 696 -3.57 17.24 -25.40
C ASP A 696 -2.74 16.18 -24.63
N VAL A 697 -2.04 16.58 -23.57
CA VAL A 697 -1.22 15.70 -22.74
C VAL A 697 -2.09 14.94 -21.76
N THR A 698 -1.91 13.62 -21.74
CA THR A 698 -2.69 12.70 -20.89
C THR A 698 -2.11 12.59 -19.47
N ALA A 699 -0.80 12.45 -19.33
CA ALA A 699 -0.12 12.31 -18.06
C ALA A 699 1.32 12.82 -18.12
N ILE A 700 1.86 13.27 -16.98
CA ILE A 700 3.28 13.54 -16.77
C ILE A 700 3.89 12.41 -15.95
N PHE A 701 5.16 12.14 -16.16
CA PHE A 701 5.88 11.18 -15.36
C PHE A 701 6.60 11.89 -14.23
N ASP A 702 6.28 11.47 -13.01
CA ASP A 702 7.05 11.76 -11.80
C ASP A 702 8.30 10.87 -11.79
N TYR A 703 9.25 11.15 -12.66
CA TYR A 703 10.51 10.43 -12.59
C TYR A 703 11.46 11.15 -11.65
N LEU A 704 11.53 10.67 -10.46
CA LEU A 704 12.69 10.91 -9.63
C LEU A 704 13.88 10.26 -10.33
N ASP A 705 14.74 11.07 -10.96
CA ASP A 705 15.97 10.57 -11.58
C ASP A 705 16.92 10.07 -10.48
N TYR A 706 16.64 8.87 -9.96
CA TYR A 706 17.48 8.20 -8.97
C TYR A 706 18.89 7.94 -9.49
N SER A 707 19.09 7.91 -10.81
CA SER A 707 20.41 7.77 -11.42
C SER A 707 21.24 9.06 -11.33
N LEU A 708 20.61 10.21 -11.15
CA LEU A 708 21.25 11.52 -11.02
C LEU A 708 21.36 11.99 -9.57
N ALA A 709 20.60 11.41 -8.63
CA ALA A 709 20.66 11.70 -7.21
C ALA A 709 21.83 11.00 -6.48
N ASN A 710 22.56 10.08 -7.14
CA ASN A 710 23.69 9.32 -6.62
C ASN A 710 25.05 9.84 -7.06
#